data_5e9c4fb7d99dbc3a7a0dde6c3086fd17
#
_entry.id   5e9c4fb7d99dbc3a7a0dde6c3086fd17
#
_cell.length_a   1.000
_cell.length_b   1.000
_cell.length_c   1.000
_cell.angle_alpha   90.00
_cell.angle_beta   90.00
_cell.angle_gamma   90.00
#
_symmetry.space_group_name_H-M   'P 1'
#
loop_
_entity.id
_entity.type
_entity.pdbx_description
1 polymer ?
#
loop_
_entity_poly.entity_id
_entity_poly.type
_entity_poly.pdbx_seq_one_letter_code
_entity_poly.pdbx_strand_id
1 'polypeptide(L)'
;MKHVYITAKLVLAAWLIAPLTLLADEGMWQPHQLPAMADELKAKGLEIDAESISRLTEFPMNAVISLGGCTASFVSAQGLVVTNHHCAYGSILHNSTPEKNLLKDGFLANTFDEELPASPGSRVYVTEAVTEVTKKVVTGLDALKGNAFYQAIEQNEKALIADCESGGGYRCQVYSFHGGLEYYLIKQLEIRDVRLVYNPAGSIGKYGGDIDNWMWPRHTGDFSFYRAYVAKNGSPADFSEDNIPYQPKSFLKVSAKGVSEGDFVMVTGYPGRTNRYRTANEVENQFEWAYPEGKQLRERLMEIIEETAIEGSDERIKYEGLLAGLANYAKNFTSMIEFYGKSPMLAERQDREQQLTNWINQNKQRKQRYGETLSVLDGLIVQSQQHKERNLIVGYMRYTSMLPTARRLYRLANENLLEDMVREPGYQERDMIRFKSGMERIDRRYAASVDRAMLFEMIQRYANLPGEERIPAFDHAFNIGTTLDEVALNAVLDSMYANTQLDDLDTRLAWMTKSVGEFKASQDPFIKIAVAMYDTDMASEKKDKALSGQFMKVRPQYMQAIIAFNRDQGKPVYADANSSLRVAFGHVKGYSPQDGLRAQPFTRLEGILAKDTGNDPFDSPAEQLELIKQKQYGDFYLEAIDSVPVNFLSTLDTTGGNSGSPTLNGRAELVGLLFDGVYESIIGDWGYDPKTNRSIQVDSRYMLWVMKYLDKADRLLDEMELVYE
;
A
#
# COMPACT_ATOMS: atom_id res chain seq x y z
N MET A 1 51.70 -63.30 -40.03
CA MET A 1 51.42 -62.51 -38.81
C MET A 1 50.53 -61.36 -39.21
N LYS A 2 49.22 -61.48 -38.92
CA LYS A 2 48.21 -60.46 -39.25
C LYS A 2 47.79 -59.80 -37.95
N HIS A 3 48.01 -58.47 -37.83
CA HIS A 3 47.51 -57.69 -36.72
C HIS A 3 46.07 -57.25 -36.99
N VAL A 4 45.16 -57.62 -36.09
CA VAL A 4 43.77 -57.19 -36.06
C VAL A 4 43.69 -55.96 -35.12
N TYR A 5 43.34 -54.81 -35.66
CA TYR A 5 43.03 -53.64 -34.87
C TYR A 5 41.51 -53.65 -34.53
N ILE A 6 41.18 -53.75 -33.24
CA ILE A 6 39.82 -53.56 -32.69
C ILE A 6 39.67 -52.09 -32.34
N THR A 7 38.88 -51.36 -33.10
CA THR A 7 38.47 -50.00 -32.80
C THR A 7 37.25 -50.01 -31.87
N ALA A 8 37.47 -49.72 -30.60
CA ALA A 8 36.40 -49.46 -29.64
C ALA A 8 35.76 -48.07 -29.92
N LYS A 9 34.51 -48.07 -30.33
CA LYS A 9 33.69 -46.82 -30.37
C LYS A 9 33.16 -46.49 -28.96
N LEU A 10 33.76 -45.50 -28.32
CA LEU A 10 33.17 -44.85 -27.14
C LEU A 10 31.99 -44.00 -27.60
N VAL A 11 30.77 -44.40 -27.24
CA VAL A 11 29.57 -43.55 -27.34
C VAL A 11 29.56 -42.68 -26.12
N LEU A 12 29.95 -41.40 -26.26
CA LEU A 12 29.74 -40.38 -25.26
C LEU A 12 28.25 -40.01 -25.30
N ALA A 13 27.46 -40.48 -24.33
CA ALA A 13 26.14 -39.95 -24.06
C ALA A 13 26.31 -38.57 -23.39
N ALA A 14 26.27 -37.51 -24.20
CA ALA A 14 26.13 -36.14 -23.69
C ALA A 14 24.73 -35.99 -23.08
N TRP A 15 24.64 -36.04 -21.76
CA TRP A 15 23.49 -35.56 -21.05
C TRP A 15 23.41 -34.04 -21.31
N LEU A 16 22.49 -33.64 -22.16
CA LEU A 16 22.02 -32.24 -22.24
C LEU A 16 21.36 -31.93 -20.89
N ILE A 17 22.16 -31.43 -19.96
CA ILE A 17 21.60 -30.66 -18.83
C ILE A 17 21.08 -29.38 -19.49
N ALA A 18 19.79 -29.41 -19.85
CA ALA A 18 19.09 -28.15 -20.08
C ALA A 18 19.30 -27.30 -18.83
N PRO A 19 19.77 -26.06 -18.94
CA PRO A 19 19.74 -25.17 -17.79
C PRO A 19 18.27 -25.11 -17.34
N LEU A 20 17.97 -25.66 -16.16
CA LEU A 20 16.79 -25.27 -15.42
C LEU A 20 16.90 -23.73 -15.33
N THR A 21 16.18 -23.02 -16.18
CA THR A 21 15.92 -21.62 -15.98
C THR A 21 15.23 -21.57 -14.63
N LEU A 22 15.98 -21.21 -13.60
CA LEU A 22 15.40 -20.80 -12.31
C LEU A 22 14.36 -19.77 -12.70
N LEU A 23 13.08 -20.16 -12.64
CA LEU A 23 11.99 -19.24 -12.78
C LEU A 23 12.24 -18.17 -11.72
N ALA A 24 12.25 -16.92 -12.13
CA ALA A 24 12.46 -15.80 -11.23
C ALA A 24 11.39 -15.87 -10.14
N ASP A 25 11.73 -15.47 -8.92
CA ASP A 25 10.79 -15.39 -7.78
C ASP A 25 9.81 -14.22 -7.98
N GLU A 26 9.54 -13.87 -9.23
CA GLU A 26 8.61 -12.80 -9.64
C GLU A 26 7.17 -13.27 -9.52
N GLY A 27 6.32 -12.41 -8.96
CA GLY A 27 4.87 -12.52 -9.00
C GLY A 27 4.21 -12.36 -7.64
N MET A 28 3.15 -11.56 -7.65
CA MET A 28 2.18 -11.43 -6.56
C MET A 28 0.95 -12.25 -6.96
N TRP A 29 1.01 -13.55 -6.74
CA TRP A 29 0.08 -14.55 -7.27
C TRP A 29 -1.29 -14.46 -6.60
N GLN A 30 -2.34 -14.62 -7.38
CA GLN A 30 -3.66 -14.86 -6.82
C GLN A 30 -3.68 -16.28 -6.23
N PRO A 31 -4.21 -16.48 -5.02
CA PRO A 31 -4.16 -17.78 -4.34
C PRO A 31 -4.66 -18.96 -5.19
N HIS A 32 -5.72 -18.78 -6.00
CA HIS A 32 -6.26 -19.82 -6.87
C HIS A 32 -5.30 -20.28 -8.00
N GLN A 33 -4.23 -19.53 -8.28
CA GLN A 33 -3.21 -19.92 -9.28
C GLN A 33 -2.16 -20.88 -8.70
N LEU A 34 -1.97 -20.90 -7.38
CA LEU A 34 -0.88 -21.63 -6.71
C LEU A 34 -0.94 -23.17 -6.86
N PRO A 35 -2.12 -23.81 -6.88
CA PRO A 35 -2.18 -25.27 -7.14
C PRO A 35 -1.59 -25.68 -8.48
N ALA A 36 -1.67 -24.83 -9.50
CA ALA A 36 -1.04 -25.09 -10.80
C ALA A 36 0.50 -24.99 -10.76
N MET A 37 1.07 -24.42 -9.67
CA MET A 37 2.50 -24.25 -9.43
C MET A 37 3.02 -25.17 -8.32
N ALA A 38 2.24 -26.17 -7.90
CA ALA A 38 2.55 -27.02 -6.75
C ALA A 38 3.92 -27.71 -6.83
N ASP A 39 4.30 -28.22 -8.00
CA ASP A 39 5.60 -28.88 -8.19
C ASP A 39 6.76 -27.88 -8.05
N GLU A 40 6.60 -26.65 -8.56
CA GLU A 40 7.58 -25.58 -8.42
C GLU A 40 7.72 -25.14 -6.97
N LEU A 41 6.61 -24.89 -6.28
CA LEU A 41 6.58 -24.49 -4.87
C LEU A 41 7.25 -25.56 -3.99
N LYS A 42 6.94 -26.81 -4.22
CA LYS A 42 7.58 -27.93 -3.53
C LYS A 42 9.09 -28.01 -3.80
N ALA A 43 9.49 -27.83 -5.05
CA ALA A 43 10.92 -27.83 -5.42
C ALA A 43 11.69 -26.67 -4.80
N LYS A 44 11.03 -25.52 -4.55
CA LYS A 44 11.58 -24.35 -3.86
C LYS A 44 11.60 -24.51 -2.33
N GLY A 45 10.84 -25.41 -1.74
CA GLY A 45 10.87 -25.69 -0.30
C GLY A 45 9.53 -25.56 0.44
N LEU A 46 8.41 -25.43 -0.26
CA LEU A 46 7.10 -25.52 0.37
C LEU A 46 6.86 -26.94 0.90
N GLU A 47 6.60 -27.08 2.19
CA GLU A 47 6.39 -28.37 2.88
C GLU A 47 4.89 -28.70 3.04
N ILE A 48 4.03 -27.67 3.14
CA ILE A 48 2.58 -27.85 3.19
C ILE A 48 2.00 -28.03 1.79
N ASP A 49 0.76 -28.50 1.71
CA ASP A 49 0.05 -28.67 0.44
C ASP A 49 -0.22 -27.28 -0.21
N ALA A 50 0.17 -27.12 -1.48
CA ALA A 50 -0.10 -25.90 -2.24
C ALA A 50 -1.61 -25.57 -2.34
N GLU A 51 -2.49 -26.58 -2.24
CA GLU A 51 -3.92 -26.38 -2.18
C GLU A 51 -4.36 -25.61 -0.93
N SER A 52 -3.67 -25.79 0.21
CA SER A 52 -4.00 -25.10 1.47
C SER A 52 -3.77 -23.59 1.36
N ILE A 53 -2.74 -23.14 0.63
CA ILE A 53 -2.47 -21.71 0.41
C ILE A 53 -3.36 -21.09 -0.69
N SER A 54 -4.19 -21.88 -1.36
CA SER A 54 -5.23 -21.41 -2.27
C SER A 54 -6.56 -21.10 -1.60
N ARG A 55 -6.81 -21.68 -0.42
CA ARG A 55 -8.07 -21.61 0.31
C ARG A 55 -8.09 -20.47 1.33
N LEU A 56 -8.60 -19.32 0.93
CA LEU A 56 -8.57 -18.10 1.73
C LEU A 56 -9.32 -18.16 3.09
N THR A 57 -10.21 -19.14 3.26
CA THR A 57 -11.01 -19.32 4.48
C THR A 57 -10.51 -20.43 5.40
N GLU A 58 -9.37 -21.04 5.06
CA GLU A 58 -8.72 -22.11 5.81
C GLU A 58 -7.29 -21.73 6.19
N PHE A 59 -6.69 -22.47 7.14
CA PHE A 59 -5.29 -22.30 7.50
C PHE A 59 -4.34 -22.55 6.31
N PRO A 60 -3.29 -21.75 6.10
CA PRO A 60 -2.85 -20.59 6.91
C PRO A 60 -3.52 -19.27 6.51
N MET A 61 -4.24 -19.23 5.40
CA MET A 61 -4.67 -18.01 4.74
C MET A 61 -5.69 -17.20 5.54
N ASN A 62 -6.57 -17.85 6.30
CA ASN A 62 -7.57 -17.17 7.12
C ASN A 62 -7.02 -16.56 8.42
N ALA A 63 -5.74 -16.84 8.75
CA ALA A 63 -5.03 -16.13 9.81
C ALA A 63 -4.49 -14.78 9.35
N VAL A 64 -4.41 -14.54 8.03
CA VAL A 64 -3.90 -13.29 7.43
C VAL A 64 -5.06 -12.33 7.20
N ILE A 65 -4.94 -11.11 7.73
CA ILE A 65 -6.01 -10.12 7.80
C ILE A 65 -5.55 -8.77 7.24
N SER A 66 -6.52 -7.94 6.83
CA SER A 66 -6.25 -6.58 6.39
C SER A 66 -6.59 -5.57 7.49
N LEU A 67 -5.74 -4.55 7.61
CA LEU A 67 -5.99 -3.35 8.44
C LEU A 67 -6.49 -2.16 7.59
N GLY A 68 -6.78 -2.39 6.29
CA GLY A 68 -7.26 -1.36 5.36
C GLY A 68 -6.17 -0.54 4.66
N GLY A 69 -4.92 -0.73 4.98
CA GLY A 69 -3.75 -0.08 4.36
C GLY A 69 -2.46 -0.83 4.63
N CYS A 70 -2.50 -1.70 5.64
CA CYS A 70 -1.46 -2.66 6.00
C CYS A 70 -2.06 -4.06 6.08
N THR A 71 -1.18 -5.04 6.13
CA THR A 71 -1.49 -6.43 6.43
C THR A 71 -1.20 -6.73 7.90
N ALA A 72 -1.82 -7.76 8.44
CA ALA A 72 -1.55 -8.28 9.77
C ALA A 72 -1.89 -9.78 9.83
N SER A 73 -1.62 -10.42 10.96
CA SER A 73 -2.03 -11.82 11.15
C SER A 73 -2.38 -12.11 12.60
N PHE A 74 -3.32 -13.04 12.80
CA PHE A 74 -3.58 -13.62 14.11
C PHE A 74 -2.44 -14.55 14.50
N VAL A 75 -1.97 -14.41 15.75
CA VAL A 75 -0.89 -15.23 16.34
C VAL A 75 -1.31 -15.90 17.65
N SER A 76 -2.58 -15.82 18.03
CA SER A 76 -3.14 -16.54 19.17
C SER A 76 -4.61 -16.89 18.95
N ALA A 77 -5.10 -17.84 19.76
CA ALA A 77 -6.52 -18.22 19.81
C ALA A 77 -7.43 -17.14 20.42
N GLN A 78 -6.85 -16.10 21.03
CA GLN A 78 -7.56 -15.00 21.71
C GLN A 78 -7.49 -13.69 20.94
N GLY A 79 -7.37 -13.76 19.59
CA GLY A 79 -7.46 -12.61 18.72
C GLY A 79 -6.27 -11.64 18.78
N LEU A 80 -5.10 -12.10 19.30
CA LEU A 80 -3.87 -11.33 19.26
C LEU A 80 -3.40 -11.20 17.80
N VAL A 81 -3.13 -9.98 17.38
CA VAL A 81 -2.78 -9.60 16.00
C VAL A 81 -1.39 -8.98 15.99
N VAL A 82 -0.50 -9.49 15.14
CA VAL A 82 0.80 -8.89 14.90
C VAL A 82 0.81 -8.13 13.58
N THR A 83 1.45 -6.96 13.56
CA THR A 83 1.67 -6.11 12.38
C THR A 83 2.92 -5.26 12.57
N ASN A 84 3.21 -4.35 11.63
CA ASN A 84 4.33 -3.41 11.80
C ASN A 84 4.02 -2.27 12.80
N HIS A 85 5.09 -1.73 13.38
CA HIS A 85 5.03 -0.55 14.24
C HIS A 85 4.50 0.67 13.47
N HIS A 86 4.97 0.90 12.25
CA HIS A 86 4.48 2.00 11.44
C HIS A 86 3.01 1.85 11.05
N CYS A 87 2.46 0.64 10.97
CA CYS A 87 1.03 0.40 10.78
C CYS A 87 0.20 0.75 12.04
N ALA A 88 0.82 0.63 13.22
CA ALA A 88 0.22 0.98 14.50
C ALA A 88 0.43 2.46 14.90
N TYR A 89 1.28 3.19 14.19
CA TYR A 89 1.71 4.55 14.53
C TYR A 89 0.52 5.49 14.87
N GLY A 90 -0.54 5.46 14.06
CA GLY A 90 -1.73 6.29 14.30
C GLY A 90 -2.43 5.99 15.62
N SER A 91 -2.48 4.73 16.06
CA SER A 91 -3.08 4.33 17.34
C SER A 91 -2.15 4.59 18.52
N ILE A 92 -0.85 4.43 18.33
CA ILE A 92 0.15 4.78 19.35
C ILE A 92 0.09 6.28 19.64
N LEU A 93 0.10 7.10 18.58
CA LEU A 93 0.00 8.57 18.72
C LEU A 93 -1.35 9.00 19.32
N HIS A 94 -2.45 8.32 18.95
CA HIS A 94 -3.78 8.61 19.49
C HIS A 94 -3.83 8.47 21.02
N ASN A 95 -3.11 7.49 21.57
CA ASN A 95 -3.06 7.17 22.98
C ASN A 95 -1.86 7.85 23.72
N SER A 96 -1.03 8.60 23.00
CA SER A 96 0.08 9.33 23.61
C SER A 96 -0.39 10.69 24.15
N THR A 97 0.17 11.08 25.30
CA THR A 97 0.04 12.42 25.88
C THR A 97 1.43 13.00 26.15
N PRO A 98 1.56 14.31 26.45
CA PRO A 98 2.85 14.89 26.84
C PRO A 98 3.49 14.21 28.04
N GLU A 99 2.68 13.70 28.99
CA GLU A 99 3.11 13.03 30.22
C GLU A 99 3.41 11.53 30.01
N LYS A 100 2.76 10.92 28.98
CA LYS A 100 2.90 9.49 28.65
C LYS A 100 3.04 9.33 27.14
N ASN A 101 4.26 9.42 26.66
CA ASN A 101 4.56 9.34 25.23
C ASN A 101 4.80 7.87 24.81
N LEU A 102 3.71 7.16 24.45
CA LEU A 102 3.77 5.75 24.05
C LEU A 102 4.61 5.53 22.79
N LEU A 103 4.74 6.56 21.94
CA LEU A 103 5.57 6.47 20.76
C LEU A 103 7.05 6.43 21.12
N LYS A 104 7.49 7.26 22.10
CA LYS A 104 8.86 7.31 22.56
C LYS A 104 9.21 6.14 23.47
N ASP A 105 8.34 5.87 24.47
CA ASP A 105 8.64 5.01 25.58
C ASP A 105 8.21 3.56 25.39
N GLY A 106 7.39 3.29 24.36
CA GLY A 106 6.75 2.00 24.17
C GLY A 106 5.48 1.83 25.02
N PHE A 107 4.80 0.71 24.83
CA PHE A 107 3.61 0.33 25.59
C PHE A 107 3.47 -1.18 25.67
N LEU A 108 3.12 -1.69 26.85
CA LEU A 108 2.75 -3.08 27.10
C LEU A 108 1.54 -3.10 28.04
N ALA A 109 0.45 -3.73 27.59
CA ALA A 109 -0.68 -4.06 28.44
C ALA A 109 -0.42 -5.39 29.16
N ASN A 110 -0.40 -5.39 30.50
CA ASN A 110 -0.19 -6.59 31.30
C ASN A 110 -1.48 -7.39 31.53
N THR A 111 -2.64 -6.76 31.31
CA THR A 111 -3.96 -7.36 31.42
C THR A 111 -4.82 -6.95 30.22
N PHE A 112 -5.95 -7.63 30.02
CA PHE A 112 -6.92 -7.25 28.98
C PHE A 112 -7.54 -5.86 29.22
N ASP A 113 -7.70 -5.46 30.48
CA ASP A 113 -8.29 -4.18 30.85
C ASP A 113 -7.34 -2.99 30.61
N GLU A 114 -6.05 -3.26 30.48
CA GLU A 114 -5.04 -2.23 30.13
C GLU A 114 -4.91 -2.00 28.63
N GLU A 115 -5.53 -2.85 27.77
CA GLU A 115 -5.44 -2.74 26.33
C GLU A 115 -6.21 -1.50 25.84
N LEU A 116 -5.54 -0.62 25.09
CA LEU A 116 -6.03 0.72 24.74
C LEU A 116 -6.81 0.71 23.41
N PRO A 117 -7.96 1.39 23.32
CA PRO A 117 -8.66 1.53 22.05
C PRO A 117 -7.73 2.06 20.95
N ALA A 118 -7.76 1.44 19.77
CA ALA A 118 -7.03 1.94 18.62
C ALA A 118 -7.63 3.28 18.13
N SER A 119 -6.92 3.97 17.25
CA SER A 119 -7.41 5.25 16.69
C SER A 119 -8.80 5.08 16.06
N PRO A 120 -9.66 6.11 16.13
CA PRO A 120 -10.98 6.06 15.52
C PRO A 120 -10.95 5.66 14.06
N GLY A 121 -11.79 4.69 13.69
CA GLY A 121 -11.84 4.15 12.34
C GLY A 121 -10.88 3.00 12.08
N SER A 122 -10.04 2.58 13.04
CA SER A 122 -9.26 1.34 12.94
C SER A 122 -10.17 0.12 12.78
N ARG A 123 -9.78 -0.82 11.92
CA ARG A 123 -10.57 -2.02 11.60
C ARG A 123 -9.65 -3.21 11.37
N VAL A 124 -10.19 -4.38 11.70
CA VAL A 124 -9.63 -5.66 11.29
C VAL A 124 -10.61 -6.30 10.31
N TYR A 125 -10.14 -6.64 9.11
CA TYR A 125 -10.93 -7.31 8.08
C TYR A 125 -10.48 -8.75 7.92
N VAL A 126 -11.37 -9.71 8.25
CA VAL A 126 -11.13 -11.15 8.12
C VAL A 126 -11.86 -11.65 6.88
N THR A 127 -11.15 -12.24 5.91
CA THR A 127 -11.76 -12.74 4.68
C THR A 127 -12.62 -13.97 4.98
N GLU A 128 -13.92 -13.89 4.64
CA GLU A 128 -14.92 -14.96 4.85
C GLU A 128 -15.35 -15.64 3.54
N ALA A 129 -15.32 -14.91 2.43
CA ALA A 129 -15.64 -15.47 1.11
C ALA A 129 -15.03 -14.66 -0.02
N VAL A 130 -14.70 -15.37 -1.11
CA VAL A 130 -14.30 -14.79 -2.39
C VAL A 130 -15.12 -15.44 -3.48
N THR A 131 -15.86 -14.64 -4.24
CA THR A 131 -16.81 -15.11 -5.24
C THR A 131 -16.53 -14.43 -6.58
N GLU A 132 -16.36 -15.21 -7.64
CA GLU A 132 -16.24 -14.69 -9.01
C GLU A 132 -17.60 -14.12 -9.45
N VAL A 133 -17.62 -12.85 -9.87
CA VAL A 133 -18.84 -12.10 -10.22
C VAL A 133 -18.78 -11.43 -11.59
N THR A 134 -17.79 -11.74 -12.40
CA THR A 134 -17.55 -11.11 -13.70
C THR A 134 -18.82 -11.01 -14.54
N LYS A 135 -19.56 -12.13 -14.69
CA LYS A 135 -20.79 -12.14 -15.47
C LYS A 135 -21.87 -11.19 -14.92
N LYS A 136 -21.95 -11.06 -13.58
CA LYS A 136 -22.91 -10.15 -12.94
C LYS A 136 -22.55 -8.69 -13.17
N VAL A 137 -21.26 -8.39 -13.28
CA VAL A 137 -20.76 -7.03 -13.48
C VAL A 137 -20.88 -6.58 -14.93
N VAL A 138 -20.55 -7.44 -15.92
CA VAL A 138 -20.38 -7.01 -17.33
C VAL A 138 -21.46 -7.44 -18.30
N THR A 139 -22.34 -8.42 -17.96
CA THR A 139 -23.31 -8.95 -18.91
C THR A 139 -24.32 -7.89 -19.35
N GLY A 140 -24.59 -7.81 -20.65
CA GLY A 140 -25.56 -6.89 -21.24
C GLY A 140 -25.05 -5.47 -21.46
N LEU A 141 -23.78 -5.18 -21.16
CA LEU A 141 -23.21 -3.84 -21.27
C LEU A 141 -22.48 -3.55 -22.59
N ASP A 142 -22.46 -4.49 -23.54
CA ASP A 142 -21.65 -4.39 -24.75
C ASP A 142 -21.98 -3.16 -25.60
N ALA A 143 -23.26 -2.78 -25.68
CA ALA A 143 -23.73 -1.63 -26.44
C ALA A 143 -23.41 -0.27 -25.81
N LEU A 144 -23.17 -0.22 -24.49
CA LEU A 144 -22.87 1.00 -23.75
C LEU A 144 -21.44 1.49 -24.03
N LYS A 145 -21.20 2.80 -23.98
CA LYS A 145 -19.90 3.42 -24.24
C LYS A 145 -19.62 4.55 -23.24
N GLY A 146 -18.34 4.83 -23.02
CA GLY A 146 -17.87 5.95 -22.21
C GLY A 146 -18.54 5.99 -20.83
N ASN A 147 -19.08 7.15 -20.45
CA ASN A 147 -19.69 7.34 -19.14
C ASN A 147 -20.85 6.35 -18.85
N ALA A 148 -21.68 6.03 -19.83
CA ALA A 148 -22.78 5.08 -19.62
C ALA A 148 -22.28 3.67 -19.27
N PHE A 149 -21.18 3.24 -19.90
CA PHE A 149 -20.56 1.96 -19.56
C PHE A 149 -19.95 1.99 -18.15
N TYR A 150 -19.23 3.06 -17.83
CA TYR A 150 -18.65 3.26 -16.49
C TYR A 150 -19.73 3.18 -15.39
N GLN A 151 -20.80 3.97 -15.55
CA GLN A 151 -21.90 4.01 -14.58
C GLN A 151 -22.61 2.65 -14.43
N ALA A 152 -22.78 1.92 -15.50
CA ALA A 152 -23.42 0.59 -15.43
C ALA A 152 -22.56 -0.43 -14.67
N ILE A 153 -21.23 -0.44 -14.87
CA ILE A 153 -20.30 -1.24 -14.06
C ILE A 153 -20.41 -0.84 -12.58
N GLU A 154 -20.29 0.45 -12.29
CA GLU A 154 -20.35 0.96 -10.93
C GLU A 154 -21.66 0.61 -10.21
N GLN A 155 -22.80 0.71 -10.90
CA GLN A 155 -24.11 0.31 -10.35
C GLN A 155 -24.20 -1.18 -10.07
N ASN A 156 -23.69 -2.03 -10.96
CA ASN A 156 -23.66 -3.47 -10.75
C ASN A 156 -22.76 -3.85 -9.56
N GLU A 157 -21.60 -3.20 -9.42
CA GLU A 157 -20.71 -3.39 -8.26
C GLU A 157 -21.39 -2.97 -6.97
N LYS A 158 -22.01 -1.78 -6.92
CA LYS A 158 -22.77 -1.28 -5.75
C LYS A 158 -23.90 -2.23 -5.35
N ALA A 159 -24.65 -2.76 -6.32
CA ALA A 159 -25.72 -3.70 -6.05
C ALA A 159 -25.20 -5.00 -5.39
N LEU A 160 -24.10 -5.54 -5.92
CA LEU A 160 -23.45 -6.73 -5.36
C LEU A 160 -22.92 -6.50 -3.93
N ILE A 161 -22.36 -5.32 -3.70
CA ILE A 161 -21.85 -4.91 -2.38
C ILE A 161 -22.99 -4.77 -1.38
N ALA A 162 -24.07 -4.07 -1.74
CA ALA A 162 -25.23 -3.86 -0.88
C ALA A 162 -25.91 -5.18 -0.49
N ASP A 163 -26.09 -6.09 -1.46
CA ASP A 163 -26.61 -7.45 -1.20
C ASP A 163 -25.73 -8.21 -0.22
N CYS A 164 -24.42 -8.16 -0.42
CA CYS A 164 -23.42 -8.81 0.43
C CYS A 164 -23.42 -8.27 1.87
N GLU A 165 -23.62 -6.97 2.07
CA GLU A 165 -23.60 -6.28 3.37
C GLU A 165 -24.96 -6.28 4.09
N SER A 166 -26.03 -6.73 3.44
CA SER A 166 -27.42 -6.64 3.94
C SER A 166 -27.64 -7.33 5.31
N GLY A 167 -26.81 -8.33 5.65
CA GLY A 167 -26.86 -9.02 6.95
C GLY A 167 -26.12 -8.28 8.08
N GLY A 168 -25.45 -7.16 7.80
CA GLY A 168 -24.62 -6.43 8.77
C GLY A 168 -23.36 -7.16 9.21
N GLY A 169 -22.42 -6.43 9.82
CA GLY A 169 -21.17 -6.97 10.36
C GLY A 169 -20.10 -7.33 9.33
N TYR A 170 -20.39 -7.14 8.04
CA TYR A 170 -19.47 -7.41 6.94
C TYR A 170 -19.14 -6.15 6.16
N ARG A 171 -17.94 -6.13 5.63
CA ARG A 171 -17.51 -5.19 4.58
C ARG A 171 -17.26 -5.98 3.31
N CYS A 172 -17.92 -5.59 2.23
CA CYS A 172 -17.81 -6.23 0.93
C CYS A 172 -17.23 -5.26 -0.09
N GLN A 173 -16.44 -5.80 -1.01
CA GLN A 173 -15.85 -5.01 -2.10
C GLN A 173 -15.71 -5.88 -3.35
N VAL A 174 -15.97 -5.29 -4.52
CA VAL A 174 -15.68 -5.90 -5.82
C VAL A 174 -14.29 -5.45 -6.27
N TYR A 175 -13.44 -6.40 -6.59
CA TYR A 175 -12.10 -6.18 -7.12
C TYR A 175 -12.03 -6.62 -8.57
N SER A 176 -11.46 -5.76 -9.43
CA SER A 176 -11.15 -6.11 -10.81
C SER A 176 -9.72 -6.62 -10.94
N PHE A 177 -9.54 -7.65 -11.77
CA PHE A 177 -8.25 -8.24 -12.09
C PHE A 177 -7.99 -8.16 -13.60
N HIS A 178 -6.71 -8.20 -13.99
CA HIS A 178 -6.29 -8.15 -15.39
C HIS A 178 -6.93 -7.00 -16.17
N GLY A 179 -7.01 -5.81 -15.54
CA GLY A 179 -7.55 -4.60 -16.13
C GLY A 179 -9.07 -4.63 -16.37
N GLY A 180 -9.81 -5.45 -15.62
CA GLY A 180 -11.27 -5.62 -15.71
C GLY A 180 -11.71 -6.84 -16.55
N LEU A 181 -10.80 -7.79 -16.79
CA LEU A 181 -11.12 -9.07 -17.41
C LEU A 181 -11.91 -9.99 -16.47
N GLU A 182 -11.61 -9.89 -15.17
CA GLU A 182 -12.24 -10.67 -14.11
C GLU A 182 -12.64 -9.77 -12.95
N TYR A 183 -13.75 -10.11 -12.28
CA TYR A 183 -14.25 -9.42 -11.09
C TYR A 183 -14.57 -10.42 -9.99
N TYR A 184 -14.09 -10.11 -8.78
CA TYR A 184 -14.34 -10.92 -7.60
C TYR A 184 -14.95 -10.07 -6.49
N LEU A 185 -16.04 -10.56 -5.91
CA LEU A 185 -16.64 -10.02 -4.69
C LEU A 185 -15.95 -10.66 -3.48
N ILE A 186 -15.30 -9.85 -2.67
CA ILE A 186 -14.65 -10.28 -1.43
C ILE A 186 -15.51 -9.84 -0.26
N LYS A 187 -15.94 -10.80 0.56
CA LYS A 187 -16.69 -10.60 1.80
C LYS A 187 -15.74 -10.75 2.98
N GLN A 188 -15.69 -9.72 3.83
CA GLN A 188 -14.83 -9.71 5.01
C GLN A 188 -15.65 -9.37 6.26
N LEU A 189 -15.42 -10.12 7.35
CA LEU A 189 -15.91 -9.71 8.66
C LEU A 189 -15.22 -8.40 9.07
N GLU A 190 -15.98 -7.39 9.45
CA GLU A 190 -15.47 -6.08 9.85
C GLU A 190 -15.46 -5.96 11.38
N ILE A 191 -14.34 -6.24 12.02
CA ILE A 191 -14.18 -6.08 13.46
C ILE A 191 -13.82 -4.62 13.73
N ARG A 192 -14.62 -3.94 14.57
CA ARG A 192 -14.52 -2.50 14.82
C ARG A 192 -13.90 -2.15 16.18
N ASP A 193 -13.96 -3.05 17.16
CA ASP A 193 -13.23 -2.91 18.42
C ASP A 193 -11.84 -3.54 18.26
N VAL A 194 -10.86 -2.67 18.02
CA VAL A 194 -9.43 -3.03 17.90
C VAL A 194 -8.70 -2.30 19.00
N ARG A 195 -7.83 -3.01 19.74
CA ARG A 195 -7.10 -2.41 20.86
C ARG A 195 -5.60 -2.61 20.68
N LEU A 196 -4.83 -1.56 21.02
CA LEU A 196 -3.37 -1.61 21.09
C LEU A 196 -2.97 -2.41 22.33
N VAL A 197 -2.16 -3.42 22.15
CA VAL A 197 -1.71 -4.33 23.20
C VAL A 197 -0.24 -4.09 23.54
N TYR A 198 0.58 -3.90 22.50
CA TYR A 198 2.01 -3.71 22.67
C TYR A 198 2.60 -2.96 21.47
N ASN A 199 3.53 -2.07 21.78
CA ASN A 199 4.51 -1.55 20.82
C ASN A 199 5.86 -1.32 21.52
N PRO A 200 6.99 -1.65 20.89
CA PRO A 200 8.31 -1.30 21.43
C PRO A 200 8.49 0.23 21.43
N ALA A 201 9.48 0.71 22.15
CA ALA A 201 9.91 2.10 22.09
C ALA A 201 10.22 2.55 20.65
N GLY A 202 9.99 3.82 20.34
CA GLY A 202 10.21 4.37 18.99
C GLY A 202 11.65 4.18 18.51
N SER A 203 12.62 4.27 19.42
CA SER A 203 14.03 3.97 19.18
C SER A 203 14.35 2.49 18.86
N ILE A 204 13.33 1.61 18.86
CA ILE A 204 13.39 0.24 18.33
C ILE A 204 12.49 0.14 17.10
N GLY A 205 11.21 0.53 17.26
CA GLY A 205 10.19 0.38 16.23
C GLY A 205 10.42 1.24 14.98
N LYS A 206 11.13 2.37 15.13
CA LYS A 206 11.49 3.29 14.04
C LYS A 206 13.01 3.56 14.01
N TYR A 207 13.85 2.65 14.51
CA TYR A 207 15.31 2.85 14.52
C TYR A 207 15.85 3.11 13.12
N GLY A 208 16.67 4.18 13.02
CA GLY A 208 17.22 4.66 11.74
C GLY A 208 16.33 5.66 10.98
N GLY A 209 15.07 5.83 11.40
CA GLY A 209 14.14 6.84 10.86
C GLY A 209 14.09 6.90 9.33
N ASP A 210 14.05 8.11 8.77
CA ASP A 210 14.03 8.33 7.32
C ASP A 210 15.40 8.12 6.66
N ILE A 211 16.49 8.12 7.45
CA ILE A 211 17.85 7.84 6.96
C ILE A 211 17.95 6.41 6.47
N ASP A 212 17.46 5.45 7.27
CA ASP A 212 17.48 4.02 6.93
C ASP A 212 16.25 3.58 6.09
N ASN A 213 15.26 4.44 5.86
CA ASN A 213 14.08 4.12 5.05
C ASN A 213 14.49 3.69 3.64
N TRP A 214 14.07 2.50 3.18
CA TRP A 214 14.48 1.84 1.93
C TRP A 214 15.97 1.49 1.85
N MET A 215 16.70 1.50 2.95
CA MET A 215 18.14 1.26 2.94
C MET A 215 18.51 -0.08 3.57
N TRP A 216 19.64 -0.63 3.11
CA TRP A 216 20.31 -1.77 3.72
C TRP A 216 21.79 -1.42 3.99
N PRO A 217 22.39 -1.80 5.14
CA PRO A 217 21.86 -2.69 6.18
C PRO A 217 20.83 -2.01 7.11
N ARG A 218 19.76 -2.72 7.47
CA ARG A 218 18.66 -2.27 8.31
C ARG A 218 18.70 -2.91 9.70
N HIS A 219 18.27 -2.17 10.76
CA HIS A 219 18.28 -2.67 12.15
C HIS A 219 17.01 -2.24 12.90
N THR A 220 15.87 -2.24 12.23
CA THR A 220 14.61 -1.73 12.77
C THR A 220 13.74 -2.86 13.27
N GLY A 221 13.21 -2.73 14.50
CA GLY A 221 12.21 -3.61 15.07
C GLY A 221 10.79 -3.16 14.77
N ASP A 222 10.44 -3.10 13.51
CA ASP A 222 9.15 -2.59 13.04
C ASP A 222 8.02 -3.59 13.25
N PHE A 223 7.59 -3.76 14.52
CA PHE A 223 6.49 -4.64 14.91
C PHE A 223 5.67 -4.05 16.04
N SER A 224 4.38 -4.40 16.11
CA SER A 224 3.44 -4.04 17.17
C SER A 224 2.30 -5.05 17.24
N PHE A 225 1.58 -5.07 18.35
CA PHE A 225 0.46 -5.98 18.56
C PHE A 225 -0.83 -5.23 18.85
N TYR A 226 -1.87 -5.69 18.20
CA TYR A 226 -3.25 -5.35 18.48
C TYR A 226 -4.00 -6.57 19.01
N ARG A 227 -5.23 -6.37 19.51
CA ARG A 227 -6.21 -7.42 19.72
C ARG A 227 -7.54 -7.02 19.11
N ALA A 228 -8.17 -7.98 18.46
CA ALA A 228 -9.52 -7.86 17.94
C ALA A 228 -10.54 -8.26 19.01
N TYR A 229 -11.61 -7.47 19.16
CA TYR A 229 -12.68 -7.71 20.11
C TYR A 229 -14.05 -7.74 19.41
N VAL A 230 -14.97 -8.53 19.97
CA VAL A 230 -16.35 -8.68 19.49
C VAL A 230 -17.32 -8.66 20.67
N ALA A 231 -18.60 -8.48 20.40
CA ALA A 231 -19.63 -8.60 21.41
C ALA A 231 -19.67 -10.03 22.00
N LYS A 232 -20.24 -10.19 23.19
CA LYS A 232 -20.35 -11.50 23.90
C LYS A 232 -21.02 -12.62 23.07
N ASN A 233 -21.83 -12.26 22.07
CA ASN A 233 -22.45 -13.21 21.13
C ASN A 233 -21.59 -13.50 19.89
N GLY A 234 -20.37 -12.97 19.82
CA GLY A 234 -19.43 -13.15 18.70
C GLY A 234 -19.67 -12.23 17.50
N SER A 235 -20.68 -11.34 17.54
CA SER A 235 -20.92 -10.38 16.45
C SER A 235 -19.97 -9.19 16.51
N PRO A 236 -19.59 -8.59 15.35
CA PRO A 236 -18.84 -7.33 15.31
C PRO A 236 -19.57 -6.22 16.08
N ALA A 237 -18.84 -5.51 16.91
CA ALA A 237 -19.35 -4.41 17.72
C ALA A 237 -18.36 -3.24 17.74
N ASP A 238 -18.85 -2.05 18.03
CA ASP A 238 -18.01 -0.91 18.37
C ASP A 238 -17.39 -1.11 19.75
N PHE A 239 -16.38 -0.29 20.08
CA PHE A 239 -15.70 -0.38 21.38
C PHE A 239 -16.68 -0.42 22.55
N SER A 240 -16.50 -1.39 23.43
CA SER A 240 -17.21 -1.52 24.70
C SER A 240 -16.36 -2.33 25.68
N GLU A 241 -16.36 -1.95 26.96
CA GLU A 241 -15.71 -2.71 28.03
C GLU A 241 -16.30 -4.10 28.20
N ASP A 242 -17.55 -4.32 27.75
CA ASP A 242 -18.22 -5.62 27.77
C ASP A 242 -17.80 -6.59 26.67
N ASN A 243 -17.07 -6.11 25.65
CA ASN A 243 -16.63 -6.93 24.53
C ASN A 243 -15.57 -7.95 24.98
N ILE A 244 -15.52 -9.07 24.28
CA ILE A 244 -14.58 -10.17 24.54
C ILE A 244 -13.59 -10.31 23.39
N PRO A 245 -12.39 -10.86 23.63
CA PRO A 245 -11.43 -11.16 22.58
C PRO A 245 -12.06 -12.05 21.50
N TYR A 246 -11.82 -11.68 20.24
CA TYR A 246 -12.23 -12.47 19.08
C TYR A 246 -11.48 -13.81 19.07
N GLN A 247 -12.18 -14.88 18.74
CA GLN A 247 -11.59 -16.21 18.58
C GLN A 247 -11.46 -16.52 17.08
N PRO A 248 -10.27 -16.32 16.48
CA PRO A 248 -10.06 -16.61 15.06
C PRO A 248 -10.17 -18.11 14.78
N LYS A 249 -10.64 -18.48 13.59
CA LYS A 249 -10.70 -19.89 13.14
C LYS A 249 -9.32 -20.55 13.10
N SER A 250 -8.28 -19.76 12.84
CA SER A 250 -6.88 -20.16 12.83
C SER A 250 -5.97 -19.00 13.19
N PHE A 251 -4.78 -19.31 13.66
CA PHE A 251 -3.71 -18.38 13.92
C PHE A 251 -2.35 -18.98 13.52
N LEU A 252 -1.35 -18.14 13.30
CA LEU A 252 -0.01 -18.57 12.94
C LEU A 252 0.81 -18.92 14.18
N LYS A 253 1.57 -20.00 14.10
CA LYS A 253 2.64 -20.28 15.05
C LYS A 253 3.83 -19.37 14.75
N VAL A 254 4.54 -18.93 15.78
CA VAL A 254 5.70 -18.05 15.63
C VAL A 254 6.99 -18.85 15.82
N SER A 255 7.86 -18.83 14.82
CA SER A 255 9.13 -19.54 14.88
C SER A 255 10.16 -18.76 15.70
N ALA A 256 10.62 -19.37 16.79
CA ALA A 256 11.78 -18.92 17.55
C ALA A 256 13.11 -19.37 16.89
N LYS A 257 13.06 -20.36 16.01
CA LYS A 257 14.21 -20.83 15.21
C LYS A 257 14.53 -19.89 14.04
N GLY A 258 13.51 -19.23 13.47
CA GLY A 258 13.65 -18.33 12.32
C GLY A 258 14.10 -19.04 11.04
N VAL A 259 14.90 -18.37 10.23
CA VAL A 259 15.38 -18.82 8.91
C VAL A 259 16.89 -18.68 8.77
N SER A 260 17.46 -19.35 7.76
CA SER A 260 18.85 -19.27 7.32
C SER A 260 18.95 -18.81 5.86
N GLU A 261 20.16 -18.43 5.39
CA GLU A 261 20.38 -18.10 3.98
C GLU A 261 20.06 -19.30 3.08
N GLY A 262 19.26 -19.07 2.05
CA GLY A 262 18.80 -20.08 1.12
C GLY A 262 17.47 -20.74 1.48
N ASP A 263 16.94 -20.53 2.68
CA ASP A 263 15.65 -21.09 3.07
C ASP A 263 14.50 -20.50 2.24
N PHE A 264 13.52 -21.35 1.96
CA PHE A 264 12.26 -20.93 1.34
C PHE A 264 11.47 -20.03 2.29
N VAL A 265 10.95 -18.96 1.72
CA VAL A 265 9.99 -18.08 2.40
C VAL A 265 8.85 -17.71 1.46
N MET A 266 7.68 -17.51 2.02
CA MET A 266 6.55 -16.91 1.32
C MET A 266 5.94 -15.79 2.15
N VAL A 267 5.42 -14.77 1.49
CA VAL A 267 4.64 -13.70 2.12
C VAL A 267 3.21 -13.77 1.62
N THR A 268 2.27 -13.63 2.54
CA THR A 268 0.86 -13.49 2.22
C THR A 268 0.36 -12.15 2.73
N GLY A 269 -0.26 -11.36 1.85
CA GLY A 269 -0.69 -10.02 2.25
C GLY A 269 -1.50 -9.30 1.20
N TYR A 270 -1.74 -8.02 1.45
CA TYR A 270 -2.61 -7.17 0.64
C TYR A 270 -1.79 -6.08 -0.08
N PRO A 271 -0.97 -6.45 -1.10
CA PRO A 271 -0.18 -5.47 -1.86
C PRO A 271 -1.09 -4.46 -2.54
N GLY A 272 -0.72 -3.18 -2.44
CA GLY A 272 -1.54 -2.07 -2.88
C GLY A 272 -1.72 -2.03 -4.40
N ARG A 273 -0.68 -1.67 -5.12
CA ARG A 273 -0.75 -1.50 -6.58
C ARG A 273 0.59 -1.70 -7.26
N THR A 274 0.56 -2.42 -8.41
CA THR A 274 1.67 -2.52 -9.36
C THR A 274 1.25 -2.08 -10.76
N ASN A 275 2.21 -1.94 -11.68
CA ASN A 275 2.03 -1.46 -13.05
C ASN A 275 2.82 -2.33 -14.05
N ARG A 276 2.80 -3.67 -13.87
CA ARG A 276 3.61 -4.62 -14.63
C ARG A 276 3.18 -4.74 -16.10
N TYR A 277 1.91 -4.41 -16.38
CA TYR A 277 1.30 -4.57 -17.71
C TYR A 277 0.94 -3.23 -18.37
N ARG A 278 1.60 -2.14 -17.95
CA ARG A 278 1.47 -0.83 -18.62
C ARG A 278 2.19 -0.84 -19.96
N THR A 279 1.68 -0.05 -20.92
CA THR A 279 2.30 0.13 -22.24
C THR A 279 3.59 0.93 -22.16
N ALA A 280 4.41 0.86 -23.23
CA ALA A 280 5.63 1.67 -23.34
C ALA A 280 5.33 3.17 -23.21
N ASN A 281 4.26 3.66 -23.82
CA ASN A 281 3.82 5.06 -23.73
C ASN A 281 3.45 5.46 -22.28
N GLU A 282 2.77 4.58 -21.53
CA GLU A 282 2.48 4.81 -20.10
C GLU A 282 3.76 4.87 -19.26
N VAL A 283 4.72 3.98 -19.52
CA VAL A 283 6.03 3.95 -18.84
C VAL A 283 6.79 5.25 -19.13
N GLU A 284 6.94 5.63 -20.40
CA GLU A 284 7.63 6.85 -20.82
C GLU A 284 7.04 8.09 -20.14
N ASN A 285 5.73 8.31 -20.23
CA ASN A 285 5.08 9.45 -19.58
C ASN A 285 5.27 9.46 -18.06
N GLN A 286 5.24 8.28 -17.42
CA GLN A 286 5.37 8.20 -15.96
C GLN A 286 6.78 8.55 -15.49
N PHE A 287 7.81 7.99 -16.12
CA PHE A 287 9.20 8.16 -15.69
C PHE A 287 9.85 9.43 -16.20
N GLU A 288 9.48 9.89 -17.39
CA GLU A 288 10.10 11.07 -17.99
C GLU A 288 9.37 12.37 -17.65
N TRP A 289 8.12 12.28 -17.15
CA TRP A 289 7.36 13.46 -16.78
C TRP A 289 6.72 13.39 -15.40
N ALA A 290 5.86 12.39 -15.13
CA ALA A 290 5.01 12.42 -13.93
C ALA A 290 5.81 12.26 -12.61
N TYR A 291 6.82 11.39 -12.58
CA TYR A 291 7.69 11.25 -11.41
C TYR A 291 8.61 12.45 -11.19
N PRO A 292 9.31 12.99 -12.21
CA PRO A 292 10.09 14.21 -12.06
C PRO A 292 9.29 15.39 -11.52
N GLU A 293 8.17 15.72 -12.16
CA GLU A 293 7.30 16.83 -11.73
C GLU A 293 6.70 16.59 -10.33
N GLY A 294 6.24 15.36 -10.09
CA GLY A 294 5.71 14.96 -8.79
C GLY A 294 6.74 15.02 -7.66
N LYS A 295 8.01 14.71 -7.94
CA LYS A 295 9.12 14.87 -7.01
C LYS A 295 9.33 16.34 -6.66
N GLN A 296 9.51 17.21 -7.67
CA GLN A 296 9.73 18.63 -7.45
C GLN A 296 8.63 19.29 -6.62
N LEU A 297 7.36 18.95 -6.92
CA LEU A 297 6.23 19.50 -6.15
C LEU A 297 6.24 19.05 -4.68
N ARG A 298 6.65 17.81 -4.40
CA ARG A 298 6.77 17.33 -3.00
C ARG A 298 7.89 18.02 -2.27
N GLU A 299 9.07 18.12 -2.89
CA GLU A 299 10.22 18.82 -2.32
C GLU A 299 9.85 20.27 -2.01
N ARG A 300 9.15 20.96 -2.93
CA ARG A 300 8.71 22.33 -2.68
C ARG A 300 7.70 22.45 -1.53
N LEU A 301 6.76 21.50 -1.41
CA LEU A 301 5.83 21.49 -0.28
C LEU A 301 6.55 21.23 1.05
N MET A 302 7.58 20.39 1.06
CA MET A 302 8.42 20.16 2.25
C MET A 302 9.14 21.44 2.66
N GLU A 303 9.81 22.14 1.71
CA GLU A 303 10.46 23.43 1.95
C GLU A 303 9.47 24.44 2.55
N ILE A 304 8.26 24.57 1.98
CA ILE A 304 7.24 25.50 2.49
C ILE A 304 6.86 25.16 3.95
N ILE A 305 6.70 23.89 4.27
CA ILE A 305 6.39 23.47 5.65
C ILE A 305 7.55 23.86 6.58
N GLU A 306 8.79 23.62 6.18
CA GLU A 306 10.00 23.92 6.96
C GLU A 306 10.25 25.44 7.10
N GLU A 307 9.98 26.21 6.06
CA GLU A 307 10.10 27.69 6.07
C GLU A 307 9.02 28.34 6.94
N THR A 308 7.81 27.75 7.00
CA THR A 308 6.64 28.35 7.65
C THR A 308 6.46 27.89 9.10
N ALA A 309 6.77 26.63 9.41
CA ALA A 309 6.62 26.02 10.73
C ALA A 309 8.00 25.75 11.35
N ILE A 310 8.34 26.52 12.39
CA ILE A 310 9.62 26.41 13.10
C ILE A 310 9.72 25.05 13.79
N GLU A 311 10.88 24.42 13.71
CA GLU A 311 11.15 23.15 14.38
C GLU A 311 10.81 23.21 15.87
N GLY A 312 10.07 22.22 16.36
CA GLY A 312 9.58 22.15 17.74
C GLY A 312 8.33 22.99 18.05
N SER A 313 7.79 23.75 17.08
CA SER A 313 6.51 24.45 17.25
C SER A 313 5.31 23.50 17.11
N ASP A 314 4.16 23.90 17.66
CA ASP A 314 2.88 23.17 17.50
C ASP A 314 2.52 22.97 16.03
N GLU A 315 2.76 23.98 15.20
CA GLU A 315 2.52 23.93 13.75
C GLU A 315 3.40 22.84 13.12
N ARG A 316 4.68 22.75 13.51
CA ARG A 316 5.60 21.73 12.98
C ARG A 316 5.16 20.35 13.38
N ILE A 317 4.79 20.12 14.65
CA ILE A 317 4.30 18.84 15.15
C ILE A 317 3.08 18.36 14.36
N LYS A 318 2.14 19.26 14.05
CA LYS A 318 0.96 18.94 13.25
C LYS A 318 1.29 18.51 11.82
N TYR A 319 2.38 18.99 11.25
CA TYR A 319 2.78 18.69 9.87
C TYR A 319 3.85 17.59 9.74
N GLU A 320 4.40 17.06 10.86
CA GLU A 320 5.41 15.98 10.83
C GLU A 320 4.93 14.76 10.01
N GLY A 321 3.67 14.35 10.18
CA GLY A 321 3.11 13.22 9.44
C GLY A 321 3.00 13.49 7.93
N LEU A 322 2.67 14.72 7.53
CA LEU A 322 2.64 15.10 6.11
C LEU A 322 4.06 15.19 5.55
N LEU A 323 4.98 15.79 6.30
CA LEU A 323 6.37 15.93 5.90
C LEU A 323 7.03 14.55 5.67
N ALA A 324 6.87 13.63 6.63
CA ALA A 324 7.36 12.26 6.47
C ALA A 324 6.75 11.55 5.24
N GLY A 325 5.45 11.75 4.98
CA GLY A 325 4.78 11.22 3.80
C GLY A 325 5.32 11.80 2.48
N LEU A 326 5.54 13.12 2.44
CA LEU A 326 6.12 13.80 1.27
C LEU A 326 7.56 13.33 1.02
N ALA A 327 8.39 13.24 2.08
CA ALA A 327 9.77 12.77 2.02
C ALA A 327 9.88 11.34 1.52
N ASN A 328 9.04 10.43 2.06
CA ASN A 328 9.01 9.04 1.62
C ASN A 328 8.71 8.92 0.12
N TYR A 329 7.71 9.64 -0.38
CA TYR A 329 7.38 9.61 -1.81
C TYR A 329 8.38 10.36 -2.68
N ALA A 330 9.02 11.43 -2.20
CA ALA A 330 10.11 12.10 -2.93
C ALA A 330 11.31 11.16 -3.10
N LYS A 331 11.70 10.43 -2.04
CA LYS A 331 12.74 9.40 -2.08
C LYS A 331 12.37 8.24 -3.01
N ASN A 332 11.11 7.78 -2.94
CA ASN A 332 10.57 6.76 -3.83
C ASN A 332 10.67 7.18 -5.30
N PHE A 333 10.22 8.40 -5.65
CA PHE A 333 10.30 8.89 -7.02
C PHE A 333 11.76 9.10 -7.48
N THR A 334 12.65 9.51 -6.58
CA THR A 334 14.08 9.60 -6.88
C THR A 334 14.65 8.25 -7.29
N SER A 335 14.36 7.19 -6.51
CA SER A 335 14.75 5.83 -6.87
C SER A 335 14.15 5.39 -8.20
N MET A 336 12.84 5.60 -8.40
CA MET A 336 12.16 5.25 -9.65
C MET A 336 12.85 5.87 -10.88
N ILE A 337 13.15 7.17 -10.83
CA ILE A 337 13.83 7.90 -11.91
C ILE A 337 15.25 7.35 -12.13
N GLU A 338 16.00 7.17 -11.05
CA GLU A 338 17.39 6.70 -11.09
C GLU A 338 17.50 5.30 -11.71
N PHE A 339 16.68 4.36 -11.25
CA PHE A 339 16.75 2.98 -11.72
C PHE A 339 16.10 2.80 -13.10
N TYR A 340 15.10 3.60 -13.46
CA TYR A 340 14.62 3.65 -14.84
C TYR A 340 15.76 4.06 -15.81
N GLY A 341 16.51 5.10 -15.48
CA GLY A 341 17.63 5.54 -16.30
C GLY A 341 18.77 4.52 -16.46
N LYS A 342 18.84 3.55 -15.52
CA LYS A 342 19.85 2.47 -15.55
C LYS A 342 19.31 1.15 -16.11
N SER A 343 18.01 1.02 -16.34
CA SER A 343 17.33 -0.20 -16.76
C SER A 343 16.95 -0.17 -18.25
N PRO A 344 16.85 -1.33 -18.90
CA PRO A 344 16.33 -1.43 -20.27
C PRO A 344 14.79 -1.41 -20.31
N MET A 345 14.10 -1.02 -19.26
CA MET A 345 12.65 -1.20 -19.08
C MET A 345 11.81 -0.69 -20.25
N LEU A 346 12.07 0.51 -20.75
CA LEU A 346 11.32 1.06 -21.89
C LEU A 346 11.54 0.22 -23.17
N ALA A 347 12.80 -0.11 -23.47
CA ALA A 347 13.13 -0.91 -24.63
C ALA A 347 12.53 -2.32 -24.54
N GLU A 348 12.52 -2.93 -23.36
CA GLU A 348 11.88 -4.24 -23.11
C GLU A 348 10.36 -4.17 -23.27
N ARG A 349 9.73 -3.07 -22.88
CA ARG A 349 8.27 -2.84 -23.10
C ARG A 349 7.97 -2.72 -24.59
N GLN A 350 8.73 -1.90 -25.31
CA GLN A 350 8.59 -1.73 -26.77
C GLN A 350 8.80 -3.05 -27.51
N ASP A 351 9.81 -3.83 -27.16
CA ASP A 351 10.06 -5.15 -27.73
C ASP A 351 8.91 -6.12 -27.47
N ARG A 352 8.41 -6.16 -26.23
CA ARG A 352 7.24 -6.98 -25.87
C ARG A 352 6.00 -6.61 -26.67
N GLU A 353 5.71 -5.32 -26.85
CA GLU A 353 4.61 -4.84 -27.67
C GLU A 353 4.78 -5.21 -29.14
N GLN A 354 5.99 -5.11 -29.66
CA GLN A 354 6.31 -5.55 -31.03
C GLN A 354 6.13 -7.06 -31.21
N GLN A 355 6.61 -7.87 -30.26
CA GLN A 355 6.41 -9.32 -30.27
C GLN A 355 4.94 -9.69 -30.20
N LEU A 356 4.16 -9.04 -29.32
CA LEU A 356 2.72 -9.24 -29.20
C LEU A 356 2.01 -8.88 -30.52
N THR A 357 2.36 -7.75 -31.13
CA THR A 357 1.81 -7.29 -32.40
C THR A 357 2.11 -8.28 -33.53
N ASN A 358 3.32 -8.78 -33.62
CA ASN A 358 3.73 -9.79 -34.58
C ASN A 358 2.93 -11.09 -34.38
N TRP A 359 2.81 -11.56 -33.11
CA TRP A 359 2.02 -12.75 -32.77
C TRP A 359 0.53 -12.59 -33.14
N ILE A 360 -0.05 -11.43 -32.91
CA ILE A 360 -1.44 -11.09 -33.30
C ILE A 360 -1.58 -11.19 -34.83
N ASN A 361 -0.66 -10.58 -35.59
CA ASN A 361 -0.73 -10.49 -37.04
C ASN A 361 -0.51 -11.83 -37.78
N GLN A 362 0.15 -12.79 -37.16
CA GLN A 362 0.41 -14.14 -37.71
C GLN A 362 -0.86 -15.00 -37.82
N ASN A 363 -1.97 -14.62 -37.16
CA ASN A 363 -3.19 -15.41 -37.15
C ASN A 363 -4.41 -14.54 -37.40
N LYS A 364 -5.25 -14.91 -38.41
CA LYS A 364 -6.43 -14.13 -38.82
C LYS A 364 -7.45 -13.92 -37.70
N GLN A 365 -7.68 -14.93 -36.83
CA GLN A 365 -8.61 -14.83 -35.70
C GLN A 365 -8.06 -13.90 -34.61
N ARG A 366 -6.75 -14.01 -34.30
CA ARG A 366 -6.08 -13.12 -33.37
C ARG A 366 -6.11 -11.67 -33.88
N LYS A 367 -5.84 -11.45 -35.18
CA LYS A 367 -5.91 -10.13 -35.80
C LYS A 367 -7.30 -9.53 -35.72
N GLN A 368 -8.34 -10.33 -36.00
CA GLN A 368 -9.73 -9.88 -35.89
C GLN A 368 -10.10 -9.51 -34.46
N ARG A 369 -9.57 -10.22 -33.46
CA ARG A 369 -9.90 -10.04 -32.03
C ARG A 369 -9.12 -8.93 -31.35
N TYR A 370 -7.83 -8.79 -31.66
CA TYR A 370 -6.90 -7.94 -30.92
C TYR A 370 -6.18 -6.89 -31.79
N GLY A 371 -6.37 -6.90 -33.12
CA GLY A 371 -5.54 -6.13 -34.04
C GLY A 371 -5.54 -4.62 -33.83
N GLU A 372 -6.63 -4.06 -33.31
CA GLU A 372 -6.76 -2.62 -33.04
C GLU A 372 -6.51 -2.26 -31.57
N THR A 373 -6.34 -3.25 -30.68
CA THR A 373 -6.35 -3.04 -29.23
C THR A 373 -5.25 -2.09 -28.76
N LEU A 374 -4.00 -2.28 -29.22
CA LEU A 374 -2.89 -1.43 -28.86
C LEU A 374 -3.07 0.00 -29.37
N SER A 375 -3.43 0.18 -30.64
CA SER A 375 -3.59 1.52 -31.22
C SER A 375 -4.74 2.32 -30.58
N VAL A 376 -5.84 1.64 -30.24
CA VAL A 376 -6.94 2.29 -29.49
C VAL A 376 -6.49 2.65 -28.08
N LEU A 377 -5.76 1.75 -27.41
CA LEU A 377 -5.24 2.01 -26.07
C LEU A 377 -4.27 3.21 -26.06
N ASP A 378 -3.34 3.28 -27.00
CA ASP A 378 -2.43 4.42 -27.16
C ASP A 378 -3.16 5.74 -27.40
N GLY A 379 -4.20 5.73 -28.24
CA GLY A 379 -5.04 6.90 -28.45
C GLY A 379 -5.73 7.39 -27.17
N LEU A 380 -6.20 6.48 -26.32
CA LEU A 380 -6.79 6.82 -25.02
C LEU A 380 -5.74 7.34 -24.04
N ILE A 381 -4.52 6.79 -24.06
CA ILE A 381 -3.42 7.26 -23.23
C ILE A 381 -3.05 8.69 -23.60
N VAL A 382 -2.88 8.99 -24.88
CA VAL A 382 -2.63 10.37 -25.37
C VAL A 382 -3.76 11.31 -24.91
N GLN A 383 -5.02 10.87 -25.02
CA GLN A 383 -6.15 11.67 -24.55
C GLN A 383 -6.09 11.90 -23.04
N SER A 384 -5.70 10.92 -22.25
CA SER A 384 -5.59 11.03 -20.78
C SER A 384 -4.48 12.00 -20.33
N GLN A 385 -3.50 12.25 -21.17
CA GLN A 385 -2.40 13.17 -20.93
C GLN A 385 -2.73 14.63 -21.29
N GLN A 386 -3.90 14.88 -21.86
CA GLN A 386 -4.34 16.27 -22.08
C GLN A 386 -4.46 16.99 -20.74
N HIS A 387 -3.99 18.24 -20.71
CA HIS A 387 -3.98 19.08 -19.50
C HIS A 387 -3.25 18.47 -18.29
N LYS A 388 -2.27 17.59 -18.53
CA LYS A 388 -1.58 16.85 -17.45
C LYS A 388 -0.92 17.77 -16.41
N GLU A 389 -0.32 18.89 -16.84
CA GLU A 389 0.33 19.86 -15.95
C GLU A 389 -0.70 20.53 -15.02
N ARG A 390 -1.77 21.08 -15.60
CA ARG A 390 -2.88 21.64 -14.83
C ARG A 390 -3.44 20.62 -13.82
N ASN A 391 -3.72 19.42 -14.30
CA ASN A 391 -4.33 18.35 -13.48
C ASN A 391 -3.39 17.94 -12.33
N LEU A 392 -2.08 17.95 -12.56
CA LEU A 392 -1.08 17.70 -11.52
C LEU A 392 -1.13 18.81 -10.46
N ILE A 393 -1.04 20.07 -10.85
CA ILE A 393 -1.03 21.23 -9.92
C ILE A 393 -2.32 21.24 -9.11
N VAL A 394 -3.48 21.16 -9.77
CA VAL A 394 -4.79 21.13 -9.09
C VAL A 394 -4.90 19.91 -8.16
N GLY A 395 -4.39 18.77 -8.60
CA GLY A 395 -4.33 17.55 -7.78
C GLY A 395 -3.48 17.70 -6.51
N TYR A 396 -2.43 18.54 -6.53
CA TYR A 396 -1.58 18.80 -5.36
C TYR A 396 -2.25 19.75 -4.34
N MET A 397 -3.27 20.50 -4.71
CA MET A 397 -4.08 21.27 -3.74
C MET A 397 -4.76 20.39 -2.68
N ARG A 398 -4.84 19.06 -2.91
CA ARG A 398 -5.31 18.09 -1.90
C ARG A 398 -4.46 18.02 -0.63
N TYR A 399 -3.22 18.52 -0.68
CA TYR A 399 -2.33 18.57 0.50
C TYR A 399 -2.66 19.75 1.42
N THR A 400 -3.46 20.72 0.95
CA THR A 400 -4.07 21.73 1.83
C THR A 400 -5.29 21.13 2.55
N SER A 401 -5.79 21.83 3.57
CA SER A 401 -6.90 21.32 4.41
C SER A 401 -8.22 22.01 4.10
N MET A 402 -8.27 23.36 4.11
CA MET A 402 -9.53 24.09 4.07
C MET A 402 -10.26 23.97 2.74
N LEU A 403 -9.58 24.14 1.62
CA LEU A 403 -10.21 24.06 0.29
C LEU A 403 -10.77 22.67 -0.01
N PRO A 404 -10.03 21.56 0.17
CA PRO A 404 -10.58 20.22 0.01
C PRO A 404 -11.72 19.91 0.97
N THR A 405 -11.66 20.41 2.21
CA THR A 405 -12.73 20.22 3.22
C THR A 405 -14.02 20.86 2.75
N ALA A 406 -14.00 22.12 2.35
CA ALA A 406 -15.19 22.81 1.83
C ALA A 406 -15.78 22.09 0.61
N ARG A 407 -14.95 21.67 -0.35
CA ARG A 407 -15.40 20.93 -1.54
C ARG A 407 -16.04 19.58 -1.18
N ARG A 408 -15.45 18.83 -0.25
CA ARG A 408 -16.00 17.54 0.21
C ARG A 408 -17.34 17.71 0.95
N LEU A 409 -17.45 18.71 1.82
CA LEU A 409 -18.69 18.99 2.54
C LEU A 409 -19.81 19.42 1.59
N TYR A 410 -19.52 20.30 0.63
CA TYR A 410 -20.53 20.72 -0.36
C TYR A 410 -20.91 19.56 -1.29
N ARG A 411 -19.96 18.71 -1.67
CA ARG A 411 -20.25 17.48 -2.41
C ARG A 411 -21.19 16.58 -1.60
N LEU A 412 -20.92 16.36 -0.30
CA LEU A 412 -21.79 15.56 0.56
C LEU A 412 -23.21 16.09 0.59
N ALA A 413 -23.41 17.41 0.69
CA ALA A 413 -24.73 18.01 0.68
C ALA A 413 -25.50 17.74 -0.63
N ASN A 414 -24.80 17.72 -1.78
CA ASN A 414 -25.41 17.39 -3.09
C ASN A 414 -25.68 15.89 -3.21
N GLU A 415 -24.76 15.03 -2.75
CA GLU A 415 -24.96 13.57 -2.74
C GLU A 415 -26.14 13.16 -1.85
N ASN A 416 -26.36 13.85 -0.72
CA ASN A 416 -27.49 13.62 0.18
C ASN A 416 -28.87 13.92 -0.46
N LEU A 417 -28.92 14.57 -1.62
CA LEU A 417 -30.15 14.71 -2.40
C LEU A 417 -30.49 13.44 -3.22
N LEU A 418 -29.54 12.53 -3.32
CA LEU A 418 -29.67 11.29 -4.11
C LEU A 418 -29.97 10.11 -3.19
N GLU A 419 -30.63 9.10 -3.75
CA GLU A 419 -30.75 7.79 -3.10
C GLU A 419 -29.37 7.19 -2.84
N ASP A 420 -29.17 6.52 -1.70
CA ASP A 420 -27.86 6.04 -1.26
C ASP A 420 -27.10 5.23 -2.31
N MET A 421 -27.80 4.36 -3.04
CA MET A 421 -27.22 3.53 -4.13
C MET A 421 -26.73 4.34 -5.34
N VAL A 422 -27.23 5.57 -5.50
CA VAL A 422 -26.83 6.47 -6.61
C VAL A 422 -25.65 7.34 -6.22
N ARG A 423 -25.45 7.61 -4.92
CA ARG A 423 -24.35 8.43 -4.41
C ARG A 423 -22.99 7.89 -4.82
N GLU A 424 -22.04 8.77 -5.04
CA GLU A 424 -20.65 8.38 -5.29
C GLU A 424 -20.05 7.60 -4.12
N PRO A 425 -19.12 6.64 -4.41
CA PRO A 425 -18.35 5.98 -3.36
C PRO A 425 -17.64 7.01 -2.45
N GLY A 426 -17.70 6.80 -1.15
CA GLY A 426 -17.21 7.73 -0.13
C GLY A 426 -18.27 8.70 0.42
N TYR A 427 -19.47 8.76 -0.20
CA TYR A 427 -20.61 9.56 0.24
C TYR A 427 -21.86 8.73 0.58
N GLN A 428 -21.79 7.40 0.45
CA GLN A 428 -22.83 6.48 0.86
C GLN A 428 -22.91 6.39 2.40
N GLU A 429 -24.04 5.97 2.95
CA GLU A 429 -24.21 5.82 4.40
C GLU A 429 -23.15 4.90 5.03
N ARG A 430 -22.76 3.85 4.32
CA ARG A 430 -21.66 2.94 4.72
C ARG A 430 -20.32 3.65 4.92
N ASP A 431 -20.12 4.83 4.36
CA ASP A 431 -18.86 5.57 4.36
C ASP A 431 -18.84 6.72 5.39
N MET A 432 -19.99 7.06 6.00
CA MET A 432 -20.11 8.25 6.84
C MET A 432 -19.24 8.22 8.09
N ILE A 433 -18.98 7.04 8.67
CA ILE A 433 -18.04 6.92 9.81
C ILE A 433 -16.65 7.39 9.41
N ARG A 434 -16.18 6.95 8.23
CA ARG A 434 -14.86 7.37 7.70
C ARG A 434 -14.85 8.84 7.29
N PHE A 435 -15.95 9.32 6.74
CA PHE A 435 -16.09 10.73 6.38
C PHE A 435 -15.96 11.62 7.62
N LYS A 436 -16.72 11.31 8.69
CA LYS A 436 -16.65 12.00 9.98
C LYS A 436 -15.24 11.96 10.58
N SER A 437 -14.64 10.78 10.67
CA SER A 437 -13.27 10.64 11.16
C SER A 437 -12.26 11.45 10.33
N GLY A 438 -12.53 11.63 9.03
CA GLY A 438 -11.74 12.51 8.16
C GLY A 438 -11.84 13.99 8.59
N MET A 439 -13.01 14.46 9.00
CA MET A 439 -13.22 15.82 9.52
C MET A 439 -12.56 16.03 10.89
N GLU A 440 -12.65 15.03 11.77
CA GLU A 440 -12.03 15.06 13.10
C GLU A 440 -10.51 15.12 13.07
N ARG A 441 -9.88 14.41 12.14
CA ARG A 441 -8.40 14.38 12.02
C ARG A 441 -7.77 15.71 11.59
N ILE A 442 -8.54 16.64 11.03
CA ILE A 442 -8.01 17.93 10.58
C ILE A 442 -7.35 18.70 11.72
N ASP A 443 -7.93 18.71 12.92
CA ASP A 443 -7.41 19.44 14.07
C ASP A 443 -5.96 19.08 14.44
N ARG A 444 -5.60 17.83 14.20
CA ARG A 444 -4.27 17.30 14.54
C ARG A 444 -3.20 17.52 13.45
N ARG A 445 -3.58 18.08 12.29
CA ARG A 445 -2.71 18.24 11.12
C ARG A 445 -2.96 19.54 10.36
N TYR A 446 -3.52 20.54 11.01
CA TYR A 446 -3.79 21.82 10.40
C TYR A 446 -3.19 22.97 11.20
N ALA A 447 -2.50 23.87 10.49
CA ALA A 447 -2.12 25.20 10.92
C ALA A 447 -2.38 26.15 9.77
N ALA A 448 -3.07 27.26 10.04
CA ALA A 448 -3.50 28.21 9.00
C ALA A 448 -2.34 28.79 8.20
N SER A 449 -1.22 29.09 8.86
CA SER A 449 -0.01 29.63 8.22
C SER A 449 0.54 28.72 7.14
N VAL A 450 0.70 27.42 7.46
CA VAL A 450 1.26 26.40 6.53
C VAL A 450 0.27 26.08 5.42
N ASP A 451 -1.02 25.88 5.75
CA ASP A 451 -2.06 25.57 4.77
C ASP A 451 -2.19 26.69 3.72
N ARG A 452 -2.13 27.95 4.19
CA ARG A 452 -2.14 29.14 3.34
C ARG A 452 -0.93 29.22 2.43
N ALA A 453 0.27 28.97 2.97
CA ALA A 453 1.50 29.04 2.19
C ALA A 453 1.54 27.97 1.08
N MET A 454 1.10 26.74 1.40
CA MET A 454 0.97 25.68 0.40
C MET A 454 -0.08 26.02 -0.66
N LEU A 455 -1.23 26.58 -0.27
CA LEU A 455 -2.27 26.98 -1.23
C LEU A 455 -1.79 28.12 -2.13
N PHE A 456 -1.06 29.11 -1.59
CA PHE A 456 -0.47 30.21 -2.35
C PHE A 456 0.47 29.67 -3.45
N GLU A 457 1.39 28.80 -3.10
CA GLU A 457 2.33 28.18 -4.06
C GLU A 457 1.59 27.45 -5.20
N MET A 458 0.56 26.66 -4.87
CA MET A 458 -0.20 25.93 -5.88
C MET A 458 -0.98 26.87 -6.80
N ILE A 459 -1.56 27.95 -6.27
CA ILE A 459 -2.26 28.94 -7.08
C ILE A 459 -1.26 29.73 -7.96
N GLN A 460 -0.10 30.07 -7.44
CA GLN A 460 0.95 30.75 -8.21
C GLN A 460 1.40 29.91 -9.41
N ARG A 461 1.67 28.61 -9.21
CA ARG A 461 2.01 27.68 -10.29
C ARG A 461 0.87 27.55 -11.30
N TYR A 462 -0.36 27.42 -10.81
CA TYR A 462 -1.55 27.34 -11.66
C TYR A 462 -1.72 28.62 -12.53
N ALA A 463 -1.52 29.79 -11.96
CA ALA A 463 -1.67 31.07 -12.66
C ALA A 463 -0.63 31.27 -13.78
N ASN A 464 0.53 30.59 -13.70
CA ASN A 464 1.55 30.60 -14.74
C ASN A 464 1.23 29.69 -15.94
N LEU A 465 0.16 28.88 -15.85
CA LEU A 465 -0.28 28.08 -16.99
C LEU A 465 -0.81 28.96 -18.12
N PRO A 466 -0.68 28.53 -19.39
CA PRO A 466 -1.33 29.19 -20.52
C PRO A 466 -2.85 29.37 -20.25
N GLY A 467 -3.42 30.49 -20.72
CA GLY A 467 -4.83 30.82 -20.42
C GLY A 467 -5.83 29.75 -20.86
N GLU A 468 -5.55 29.06 -21.98
CA GLU A 468 -6.35 27.96 -22.48
C GLU A 468 -6.30 26.67 -21.63
N GLU A 469 -5.27 26.54 -20.80
CA GLU A 469 -5.12 25.45 -19.85
C GLU A 469 -5.82 25.73 -18.53
N ARG A 470 -6.12 27.00 -18.23
CA ARG A 470 -6.70 27.40 -16.95
C ARG A 470 -8.22 27.12 -16.89
N ILE A 471 -8.75 27.08 -15.69
CA ILE A 471 -10.16 26.83 -15.38
C ILE A 471 -10.83 28.18 -15.08
N PRO A 472 -11.72 28.72 -15.95
CA PRO A 472 -12.29 30.04 -15.78
C PRO A 472 -13.00 30.25 -14.42
N ALA A 473 -13.68 29.21 -13.90
CA ALA A 473 -14.33 29.28 -12.59
C ALA A 473 -13.32 29.41 -11.45
N PHE A 474 -12.14 28.78 -11.56
CA PHE A 474 -11.05 28.90 -10.60
C PHE A 474 -10.39 30.27 -10.67
N ASP A 475 -10.11 30.75 -11.89
CA ASP A 475 -9.57 32.11 -12.12
C ASP A 475 -10.49 33.17 -11.48
N HIS A 476 -11.79 33.05 -11.70
CA HIS A 476 -12.78 33.95 -11.11
C HIS A 476 -12.82 33.88 -9.57
N ALA A 477 -12.76 32.67 -9.02
CA ALA A 477 -12.84 32.44 -7.57
C ALA A 477 -11.66 33.04 -6.79
N PHE A 478 -10.45 33.00 -7.40
CA PHE A 478 -9.22 33.54 -6.80
C PHE A 478 -8.78 34.88 -7.39
N ASN A 479 -9.62 35.51 -8.23
CA ASN A 479 -9.35 36.77 -8.90
C ASN A 479 -8.03 36.77 -9.71
N ILE A 480 -7.79 35.67 -10.44
CA ILE A 480 -6.59 35.48 -11.26
C ILE A 480 -6.83 36.13 -12.63
N GLY A 481 -6.07 37.20 -12.96
CA GLY A 481 -6.10 37.87 -14.24
C GLY A 481 -5.24 37.19 -15.30
N THR A 482 -4.91 37.93 -16.36
CA THR A 482 -3.96 37.46 -17.40
C THR A 482 -2.55 37.31 -16.84
N THR A 483 -2.19 38.13 -15.86
CA THR A 483 -0.97 38.04 -15.05
C THR A 483 -1.36 37.98 -13.59
N LEU A 484 -0.62 37.19 -12.82
CA LEU A 484 -0.86 37.08 -11.39
C LEU A 484 -0.42 38.36 -10.68
N ASP A 485 -1.32 38.95 -9.89
CA ASP A 485 -0.99 39.97 -8.91
C ASP A 485 -0.82 39.27 -7.54
N GLU A 486 0.44 39.02 -7.18
CA GLU A 486 0.76 38.31 -5.92
C GLU A 486 0.33 39.11 -4.68
N VAL A 487 0.32 40.43 -4.72
CA VAL A 487 -0.15 41.27 -3.59
C VAL A 487 -1.65 41.12 -3.42
N ALA A 488 -2.39 41.15 -4.53
CA ALA A 488 -3.82 40.92 -4.51
C ALA A 488 -4.17 39.49 -4.07
N LEU A 489 -3.46 38.47 -4.55
CA LEU A 489 -3.66 37.09 -4.13
C LEU A 489 -3.36 36.89 -2.63
N ASN A 490 -2.28 37.47 -2.12
CA ASN A 490 -1.97 37.43 -0.70
C ASN A 490 -3.10 38.05 0.14
N ALA A 491 -3.62 39.21 -0.26
CA ALA A 491 -4.74 39.86 0.45
C ALA A 491 -6.02 39.02 0.42
N VAL A 492 -6.29 38.33 -0.71
CA VAL A 492 -7.42 37.40 -0.84
C VAL A 492 -7.26 36.23 0.14
N LEU A 493 -6.09 35.58 0.14
CA LEU A 493 -5.84 34.43 1.02
C LEU A 493 -5.84 34.84 2.49
N ASP A 494 -5.24 35.99 2.87
CA ASP A 494 -5.28 36.50 4.24
C ASP A 494 -6.73 36.69 4.70
N SER A 495 -7.55 37.30 3.84
CA SER A 495 -8.98 37.44 4.14
C SER A 495 -9.71 36.11 4.25
N MET A 496 -9.39 35.14 3.41
CA MET A 496 -10.02 33.83 3.44
C MET A 496 -9.71 33.08 4.73
N TYR A 497 -8.44 33.00 5.11
CA TYR A 497 -8.03 32.30 6.33
C TYR A 497 -8.47 33.00 7.61
N ALA A 498 -8.62 34.33 7.59
CA ALA A 498 -9.13 35.09 8.74
C ALA A 498 -10.65 34.98 8.92
N ASN A 499 -11.40 34.63 7.88
CA ASN A 499 -12.88 34.61 7.92
C ASN A 499 -13.51 33.22 7.78
N THR A 500 -12.70 32.18 7.55
CA THR A 500 -13.25 30.81 7.57
C THR A 500 -13.53 30.36 8.99
N GLN A 501 -14.55 29.51 9.15
CA GLN A 501 -14.86 28.80 10.38
C GLN A 501 -14.69 27.28 10.22
N LEU A 502 -14.17 26.83 9.08
CA LEU A 502 -13.92 25.41 8.82
C LEU A 502 -12.70 24.86 9.59
N ASP A 503 -11.93 25.72 10.23
CA ASP A 503 -10.85 25.34 11.14
C ASP A 503 -11.38 24.85 12.50
N ASP A 504 -12.65 25.16 12.86
CA ASP A 504 -13.32 24.62 14.04
C ASP A 504 -13.98 23.25 13.77
N LEU A 505 -13.75 22.28 14.66
CA LEU A 505 -14.28 20.92 14.53
C LEU A 505 -15.80 20.87 14.55
N ASP A 506 -16.43 21.53 15.51
CA ASP A 506 -17.89 21.48 15.67
C ASP A 506 -18.57 22.10 14.46
N THR A 507 -18.01 23.16 13.91
CA THR A 507 -18.44 23.78 12.66
C THR A 507 -18.35 22.80 11.49
N ARG A 508 -17.21 22.12 11.31
CA ARG A 508 -17.07 21.11 10.24
C ARG A 508 -18.10 19.99 10.36
N LEU A 509 -18.30 19.46 11.57
CA LEU A 509 -19.29 18.41 11.80
C LEU A 509 -20.72 18.90 11.58
N ALA A 510 -21.05 20.14 11.96
CA ALA A 510 -22.35 20.74 11.67
C ALA A 510 -22.60 20.87 10.15
N TRP A 511 -21.58 21.23 9.35
CA TRP A 511 -21.70 21.30 7.89
C TRP A 511 -21.96 19.95 7.21
N MET A 512 -21.67 18.82 7.83
CA MET A 512 -22.02 17.50 7.29
C MET A 512 -23.53 17.28 7.10
N THR A 513 -24.36 18.01 7.81
CA THR A 513 -25.84 17.87 7.78
C THR A 513 -26.56 19.04 7.11
N LYS A 514 -25.83 20.06 6.67
CA LYS A 514 -26.37 21.25 6.03
C LYS A 514 -26.87 20.98 4.61
N SER A 515 -27.97 21.64 4.26
CA SER A 515 -28.56 21.57 2.93
C SER A 515 -27.74 22.36 1.89
N VAL A 516 -27.89 22.02 0.62
CA VAL A 516 -27.31 22.77 -0.52
C VAL A 516 -27.69 24.25 -0.48
N GLY A 517 -28.92 24.59 -0.03
CA GLY A 517 -29.37 25.99 0.14
C GLY A 517 -28.57 26.74 1.19
N GLU A 518 -28.27 26.12 2.32
CA GLU A 518 -27.44 26.72 3.38
C GLU A 518 -26.02 26.94 2.93
N PHE A 519 -25.42 25.98 2.15
CA PHE A 519 -24.10 26.18 1.53
C PHE A 519 -24.08 27.38 0.58
N LYS A 520 -25.08 27.51 -0.29
CA LYS A 520 -25.22 28.65 -1.22
C LYS A 520 -25.40 29.99 -0.51
N ALA A 521 -25.98 30.00 0.68
CA ALA A 521 -26.17 31.20 1.50
C ALA A 521 -24.96 31.51 2.41
N SER A 522 -23.99 30.61 2.50
CA SER A 522 -22.81 30.75 3.35
C SER A 522 -21.94 31.96 2.99
N GLN A 523 -21.40 32.61 4.02
CA GLN A 523 -20.41 33.68 3.86
C GLN A 523 -18.97 33.20 4.03
N ASP A 524 -18.79 31.93 4.45
CA ASP A 524 -17.44 31.33 4.53
C ASP A 524 -16.76 31.33 3.16
N PRO A 525 -15.55 31.89 3.04
CA PRO A 525 -14.89 32.08 1.76
C PRO A 525 -14.55 30.76 1.06
N PHE A 526 -14.14 29.71 1.78
CA PHE A 526 -13.85 28.42 1.17
C PHE A 526 -15.10 27.70 0.69
N ILE A 527 -16.21 27.83 1.45
CA ILE A 527 -17.51 27.30 1.02
C ILE A 527 -17.98 28.02 -0.24
N LYS A 528 -17.83 29.34 -0.35
CA LYS A 528 -18.16 30.09 -1.58
C LYS A 528 -17.40 29.57 -2.80
N ILE A 529 -16.09 29.27 -2.64
CA ILE A 529 -15.29 28.69 -3.72
C ILE A 529 -15.80 27.28 -4.05
N ALA A 530 -16.07 26.46 -3.06
CA ALA A 530 -16.59 25.10 -3.28
C ALA A 530 -17.91 25.12 -4.05
N VAL A 531 -18.81 26.06 -3.73
CA VAL A 531 -20.09 26.28 -4.44
C VAL A 531 -19.83 26.75 -5.89
N ALA A 532 -18.94 27.71 -6.10
CA ALA A 532 -18.64 28.28 -7.41
C ALA A 532 -17.96 27.26 -8.36
N MET A 533 -17.15 26.37 -7.80
CA MET A 533 -16.41 25.35 -8.57
C MET A 533 -17.23 24.10 -8.89
N TYR A 534 -18.32 23.86 -8.17
CA TYR A 534 -19.00 22.57 -8.16
C TYR A 534 -19.42 22.07 -9.56
N ASP A 535 -20.06 22.91 -10.37
CA ASP A 535 -20.53 22.52 -11.70
C ASP A 535 -19.35 22.18 -12.63
N THR A 536 -18.25 22.92 -12.50
CA THR A 536 -17.00 22.65 -13.24
C THR A 536 -16.36 21.33 -12.82
N ASP A 537 -16.31 21.06 -11.52
CA ASP A 537 -15.80 19.80 -10.96
C ASP A 537 -16.63 18.61 -11.46
N MET A 538 -17.96 18.72 -11.47
CA MET A 538 -18.85 17.67 -11.94
C MET A 538 -18.72 17.44 -13.46
N ALA A 539 -18.52 18.51 -14.23
CA ALA A 539 -18.29 18.40 -15.67
C ALA A 539 -16.94 17.70 -15.98
N SER A 540 -15.89 18.00 -15.19
CA SER A 540 -14.60 17.31 -15.29
C SER A 540 -14.73 15.84 -14.92
N GLU A 541 -15.34 15.52 -13.77
CA GLU A 541 -15.57 14.15 -13.33
C GLU A 541 -16.32 13.32 -14.38
N LYS A 542 -17.34 13.89 -15.00
CA LYS A 542 -18.09 13.21 -16.08
C LYS A 542 -17.21 12.89 -17.28
N LYS A 543 -16.27 13.78 -17.65
CA LYS A 543 -15.30 13.52 -18.74
C LYS A 543 -14.32 12.41 -18.34
N ASP A 544 -13.83 12.44 -17.11
CA ASP A 544 -12.90 11.43 -16.59
C ASP A 544 -13.56 10.05 -16.53
N LYS A 545 -14.82 9.98 -16.09
CA LYS A 545 -15.61 8.75 -16.09
C LYS A 545 -15.88 8.24 -17.51
N ALA A 546 -16.10 9.15 -18.47
CA ALA A 546 -16.29 8.78 -19.87
C ALA A 546 -15.01 8.16 -20.46
N LEU A 547 -13.85 8.73 -20.16
CA LEU A 547 -12.55 8.19 -20.57
C LEU A 547 -12.26 6.86 -19.88
N SER A 548 -12.49 6.79 -18.57
CA SER A 548 -12.35 5.56 -17.77
C SER A 548 -13.21 4.43 -18.33
N GLY A 549 -14.45 4.70 -18.71
CA GLY A 549 -15.32 3.70 -19.34
C GLY A 549 -14.82 3.19 -20.71
N GLN A 550 -14.04 4.00 -21.43
CA GLN A 550 -13.34 3.54 -22.64
C GLN A 550 -12.16 2.63 -22.31
N PHE A 551 -11.34 3.01 -21.32
CA PHE A 551 -10.25 2.16 -20.81
C PHE A 551 -10.79 0.82 -20.29
N MET A 552 -11.88 0.82 -19.53
CA MET A 552 -12.51 -0.41 -18.99
C MET A 552 -12.98 -1.37 -20.09
N LYS A 553 -13.18 -0.92 -21.32
CA LYS A 553 -13.48 -1.78 -22.49
C LYS A 553 -12.23 -2.32 -23.18
N VAL A 554 -11.17 -1.52 -23.27
CA VAL A 554 -9.99 -1.85 -24.09
C VAL A 554 -8.93 -2.59 -23.26
N ARG A 555 -8.74 -2.20 -22.01
CA ARG A 555 -7.72 -2.80 -21.15
C ARG A 555 -7.91 -4.32 -20.94
N PRO A 556 -9.14 -4.85 -20.73
CA PRO A 556 -9.36 -6.30 -20.67
C PRO A 556 -8.96 -7.03 -21.96
N GLN A 557 -9.18 -6.42 -23.13
CA GLN A 557 -8.78 -7.02 -24.42
C GLN A 557 -7.25 -7.07 -24.54
N TYR A 558 -6.56 -6.02 -24.12
CA TYR A 558 -5.09 -5.98 -24.07
C TYR A 558 -4.54 -7.06 -23.14
N MET A 559 -5.07 -7.16 -21.91
CA MET A 559 -4.67 -8.21 -20.98
C MET A 559 -4.97 -9.63 -21.50
N GLN A 560 -6.09 -9.82 -22.17
CA GLN A 560 -6.46 -11.08 -22.79
C GLN A 560 -5.46 -11.50 -23.88
N ALA A 561 -4.99 -10.52 -24.68
CA ALA A 561 -3.95 -10.76 -25.68
C ALA A 561 -2.60 -11.13 -25.02
N ILE A 562 -2.21 -10.43 -23.95
CA ILE A 562 -1.00 -10.75 -23.17
C ILE A 562 -1.06 -12.14 -22.57
N ILE A 563 -2.17 -12.50 -21.94
CA ILE A 563 -2.35 -13.82 -21.31
C ILE A 563 -2.28 -14.92 -22.37
N ALA A 564 -2.95 -14.73 -23.53
CA ALA A 564 -2.91 -15.70 -24.61
C ALA A 564 -1.52 -15.84 -25.25
N PHE A 565 -0.81 -14.73 -25.42
CA PHE A 565 0.57 -14.71 -25.93
C PHE A 565 1.55 -15.44 -25.00
N ASN A 566 1.48 -15.18 -23.69
CA ASN A 566 2.33 -15.83 -22.69
C ASN A 566 1.99 -17.33 -22.54
N ARG A 567 0.70 -17.69 -22.58
CA ARG A 567 0.26 -19.09 -22.54
C ARG A 567 0.84 -19.90 -23.70
N ASP A 568 0.88 -19.33 -24.92
CA ASP A 568 1.50 -19.98 -26.08
C ASP A 568 3.01 -20.21 -25.87
N GLN A 569 3.64 -19.50 -24.93
CA GLN A 569 5.04 -19.66 -24.52
C GLN A 569 5.24 -20.50 -23.25
N GLY A 570 4.14 -21.03 -22.67
CA GLY A 570 4.20 -21.78 -21.40
C GLY A 570 4.46 -20.92 -20.18
N LYS A 571 4.26 -19.59 -20.24
CA LYS A 571 4.49 -18.65 -19.15
C LYS A 571 3.18 -18.29 -18.46
N PRO A 572 3.05 -18.45 -17.13
CA PRO A 572 1.90 -17.97 -16.40
C PRO A 572 1.90 -16.43 -16.32
N VAL A 573 0.72 -15.85 -16.11
CA VAL A 573 0.53 -14.40 -15.94
C VAL A 573 -0.24 -14.18 -14.64
N TYR A 574 0.31 -13.41 -13.72
CA TYR A 574 -0.38 -12.92 -12.53
C TYR A 574 -1.00 -11.55 -12.80
N ALA A 575 -2.02 -11.15 -12.04
CA ALA A 575 -2.59 -9.82 -12.16
C ALA A 575 -1.81 -8.79 -11.36
N ASP A 576 -1.75 -7.54 -11.87
CA ASP A 576 -1.26 -6.42 -11.08
C ASP A 576 -1.91 -6.40 -9.68
N ALA A 577 -1.15 -6.01 -8.66
CA ALA A 577 -1.65 -5.83 -7.30
C ALA A 577 -2.76 -4.77 -7.28
N ASN A 578 -3.78 -4.99 -6.44
CA ASN A 578 -4.97 -4.16 -6.35
C ASN A 578 -5.58 -4.13 -4.94
N SER A 579 -4.75 -4.29 -3.92
CA SER A 579 -5.15 -4.38 -2.50
C SER A 579 -5.97 -5.63 -2.14
N SER A 580 -6.01 -6.64 -3.00
CA SER A 580 -6.54 -7.96 -2.66
C SER A 580 -5.43 -8.90 -2.17
N LEU A 581 -5.81 -9.98 -1.46
CA LEU A 581 -4.84 -10.93 -0.92
C LEU A 581 -4.02 -11.59 -2.03
N ARG A 582 -2.71 -11.60 -1.86
CA ARG A 582 -1.73 -12.21 -2.76
C ARG A 582 -0.71 -13.05 -2.00
N VAL A 583 -0.07 -13.93 -2.73
CA VAL A 583 1.07 -14.72 -2.24
C VAL A 583 2.26 -14.47 -3.16
N ALA A 584 3.39 -14.09 -2.57
CA ALA A 584 4.69 -14.10 -3.22
C ALA A 584 5.60 -15.09 -2.50
N PHE A 585 6.50 -15.75 -3.20
CA PHE A 585 7.40 -16.76 -2.64
C PHE A 585 8.80 -16.63 -3.22
N GLY A 586 9.79 -17.05 -2.47
CA GLY A 586 11.19 -16.91 -2.82
C GLY A 586 12.10 -17.48 -1.74
N HIS A 587 13.29 -16.90 -1.57
CA HIS A 587 14.30 -17.39 -0.66
C HIS A 587 14.96 -16.27 0.12
N VAL A 588 15.48 -16.59 1.30
CA VAL A 588 16.37 -15.69 2.06
C VAL A 588 17.68 -15.55 1.30
N LYS A 589 18.00 -14.34 0.83
CA LYS A 589 19.15 -14.12 -0.03
C LYS A 589 19.66 -12.68 -0.02
N GLY A 590 20.97 -12.52 0.14
CA GLY A 590 21.64 -11.25 -0.09
C GLY A 590 21.68 -10.86 -1.58
N TYR A 591 22.34 -9.74 -1.92
CA TYR A 591 22.48 -9.25 -3.29
C TYR A 591 23.73 -8.37 -3.45
N SER A 592 24.02 -7.96 -4.67
CA SER A 592 25.06 -6.97 -4.97
C SER A 592 24.39 -5.71 -5.53
N PRO A 593 24.26 -4.63 -4.74
CA PRO A 593 23.64 -3.39 -5.19
C PRO A 593 24.46 -2.70 -6.29
N GLN A 594 25.78 -2.89 -6.27
CA GLN A 594 26.70 -2.38 -7.28
C GLN A 594 27.99 -3.22 -7.31
N ASP A 595 28.81 -3.00 -8.33
CA ASP A 595 30.10 -3.68 -8.48
C ASP A 595 30.97 -3.48 -7.23
N GLY A 596 31.59 -4.58 -6.77
CA GLY A 596 32.46 -4.58 -5.59
C GLY A 596 31.73 -4.60 -4.22
N LEU A 597 30.41 -4.48 -4.18
CA LEU A 597 29.62 -4.57 -2.94
C LEU A 597 28.73 -5.82 -2.90
N ARG A 598 28.69 -6.45 -1.72
CA ARG A 598 27.77 -7.53 -1.40
C ARG A 598 27.03 -7.25 -0.11
N ALA A 599 25.71 -7.14 -0.18
CA ALA A 599 24.82 -7.09 0.95
C ALA A 599 24.59 -8.50 1.48
N GLN A 600 24.93 -8.73 2.76
CA GLN A 600 24.66 -9.99 3.45
C GLN A 600 23.15 -10.10 3.70
N PRO A 601 22.58 -11.34 3.77
CA PRO A 601 21.16 -11.52 3.94
C PRO A 601 20.64 -11.19 5.34
N PHE A 602 21.49 -11.07 6.36
CA PHE A 602 21.12 -10.76 7.74
C PHE A 602 21.88 -9.58 8.28
N THR A 603 21.21 -8.78 9.10
CA THR A 603 21.82 -7.83 10.06
C THR A 603 21.80 -8.42 11.46
N ARG A 604 22.65 -7.90 12.37
CA ARG A 604 22.92 -8.47 13.68
C ARG A 604 22.70 -7.44 14.76
N LEU A 605 22.48 -7.90 16.02
CA LEU A 605 22.37 -7.01 17.18
C LEU A 605 23.58 -6.05 17.31
N GLU A 606 24.80 -6.51 17.04
CA GLU A 606 25.99 -5.68 17.09
C GLU A 606 25.98 -4.52 16.10
N GLY A 607 25.20 -4.63 15.01
CA GLY A 607 24.98 -3.55 14.06
C GLY A 607 24.21 -2.38 14.67
N ILE A 608 23.34 -2.64 15.67
CA ILE A 608 22.69 -1.60 16.46
C ILE A 608 23.74 -0.81 17.25
N LEU A 609 24.64 -1.50 17.96
CA LEU A 609 25.75 -0.84 18.67
C LEU A 609 26.63 0.01 17.75
N ALA A 610 26.90 -0.49 16.55
CA ALA A 610 27.77 0.21 15.60
C ALA A 610 27.12 1.47 14.99
N LYS A 611 25.79 1.51 14.93
CA LYS A 611 25.00 2.65 14.43
C LYS A 611 24.58 3.62 15.52
N ASP A 612 24.60 3.21 16.79
CA ASP A 612 24.13 4.03 17.89
C ASP A 612 24.96 5.30 18.04
N THR A 613 24.29 6.45 18.07
CA THR A 613 24.89 7.78 18.26
C THR A 613 24.44 8.44 19.55
N GLY A 614 23.47 7.84 20.25
CA GLY A 614 22.78 8.43 21.39
C GLY A 614 21.84 9.58 21.02
N ASN A 615 21.58 9.80 19.73
CA ASN A 615 20.66 10.82 19.23
C ASN A 615 19.72 10.23 18.19
N ASP A 616 18.44 10.69 18.19
CA ASP A 616 17.47 10.34 17.17
C ASP A 616 18.03 10.57 15.75
N PRO A 617 17.83 9.64 14.82
CA PRO A 617 17.08 8.39 14.93
C PRO A 617 17.93 7.15 15.28
N PHE A 618 19.13 7.32 15.79
CA PHE A 618 20.07 6.26 16.19
C PHE A 618 20.35 6.32 17.70
N ASP A 619 19.31 6.28 18.51
CA ASP A 619 19.29 6.42 19.96
C ASP A 619 18.71 5.16 20.64
N SER A 620 19.46 4.06 20.61
CA SER A 620 18.99 2.81 21.21
C SER A 620 18.81 2.91 22.73
N PRO A 621 17.80 2.21 23.31
CA PRO A 621 17.67 2.14 24.78
C PRO A 621 18.94 1.61 25.45
N ALA A 622 19.37 2.23 26.54
CA ALA A 622 20.59 1.85 27.24
C ALA A 622 20.59 0.38 27.69
N GLU A 623 19.44 -0.14 28.13
CA GLU A 623 19.27 -1.55 28.50
C GLU A 623 19.46 -2.48 27.28
N GLN A 624 18.97 -2.12 26.12
CA GLN A 624 19.20 -2.87 24.87
C GLN A 624 20.69 -2.94 24.55
N LEU A 625 21.40 -1.81 24.60
CA LEU A 625 22.83 -1.75 24.32
C LEU A 625 23.63 -2.61 25.33
N GLU A 626 23.22 -2.64 26.59
CA GLU A 626 23.86 -3.46 27.62
C GLU A 626 23.62 -4.96 27.40
N LEU A 627 22.39 -5.38 27.07
CA LEU A 627 22.07 -6.76 26.76
C LEU A 627 22.88 -7.26 25.53
N ILE A 628 23.06 -6.40 24.52
CA ILE A 628 23.87 -6.74 23.34
C ILE A 628 25.33 -6.90 23.71
N LYS A 629 25.94 -5.97 24.52
CA LYS A 629 27.32 -6.06 25.01
C LYS A 629 27.57 -7.32 25.82
N GLN A 630 26.59 -7.75 26.63
CA GLN A 630 26.66 -8.98 27.41
C GLN A 630 26.41 -10.25 26.57
N LYS A 631 26.09 -10.11 25.26
CA LYS A 631 25.75 -11.22 24.37
C LYS A 631 24.58 -12.07 24.89
N GLN A 632 23.55 -11.41 25.44
CA GLN A 632 22.34 -12.06 25.95
C GLN A 632 21.47 -12.52 24.76
N TYR A 633 21.91 -13.56 24.06
CA TYR A 633 21.25 -14.04 22.84
C TYR A 633 20.11 -15.05 23.13
N GLY A 634 20.29 -15.87 24.17
CA GLY A 634 19.34 -16.91 24.58
C GLY A 634 19.03 -17.89 23.45
N ASP A 635 17.77 -18.28 23.37
CA ASP A 635 17.29 -19.25 22.38
C ASP A 635 17.20 -18.70 20.93
N PHE A 636 17.50 -17.43 20.74
CA PHE A 636 17.35 -16.73 19.44
C PHE A 636 18.67 -16.60 18.66
N TYR A 637 19.74 -17.24 19.14
CA TYR A 637 21.07 -17.22 18.52
C TYR A 637 21.09 -17.96 17.19
N LEU A 638 21.72 -17.34 16.18
CA LEU A 638 22.02 -17.93 14.90
C LEU A 638 23.53 -18.10 14.75
N GLU A 639 24.00 -19.35 14.75
CA GLU A 639 25.43 -19.69 14.68
C GLU A 639 26.12 -19.10 13.43
N ALA A 640 25.44 -19.12 12.27
CA ALA A 640 25.98 -18.63 11.00
C ALA A 640 26.44 -17.16 11.03
N ILE A 641 25.90 -16.35 11.93
CA ILE A 641 26.25 -14.91 12.08
C ILE A 641 26.81 -14.57 13.47
N ASP A 642 26.99 -15.55 14.35
CA ASP A 642 27.42 -15.39 15.76
C ASP A 642 26.64 -14.29 16.50
N SER A 643 25.30 -14.25 16.32
CA SER A 643 24.44 -13.20 16.93
C SER A 643 22.96 -13.59 16.81
N VAL A 644 22.07 -12.71 17.29
CA VAL A 644 20.65 -12.70 16.95
C VAL A 644 20.46 -11.88 15.68
N PRO A 645 19.81 -12.40 14.61
CA PRO A 645 19.49 -11.61 13.43
C PRO A 645 18.41 -10.57 13.75
N VAL A 646 18.59 -9.34 13.26
CA VAL A 646 17.62 -8.24 13.44
C VAL A 646 16.67 -8.16 12.26
N ASN A 647 17.22 -8.00 11.06
CA ASN A 647 16.46 -8.00 9.82
C ASN A 647 17.07 -8.97 8.82
N PHE A 648 16.25 -9.46 7.89
CA PHE A 648 16.75 -10.27 6.79
C PHE A 648 16.20 -9.84 5.43
N LEU A 649 16.94 -10.17 4.38
CA LEU A 649 16.59 -9.95 2.99
C LEU A 649 15.99 -11.21 2.37
N SER A 650 15.00 -11.02 1.53
CA SER A 650 14.45 -12.10 0.70
C SER A 650 14.20 -11.65 -0.73
N THR A 651 14.09 -12.63 -1.65
CA THR A 651 13.79 -12.42 -3.07
C THR A 651 12.28 -12.22 -3.34
N LEU A 652 11.47 -12.05 -2.32
CA LEU A 652 10.03 -11.90 -2.44
C LEU A 652 9.66 -10.66 -3.26
N ASP A 653 8.70 -10.83 -4.17
CA ASP A 653 8.12 -9.74 -4.95
C ASP A 653 7.02 -9.06 -4.15
N THR A 654 7.26 -7.84 -3.67
CA THR A 654 6.39 -7.12 -2.74
C THR A 654 6.28 -5.63 -3.08
N THR A 655 5.23 -4.98 -2.63
CA THR A 655 5.01 -3.54 -2.76
C THR A 655 4.29 -2.98 -1.53
N GLY A 656 4.09 -1.66 -1.47
CA GLY A 656 3.32 -0.99 -0.42
C GLY A 656 1.94 -1.65 -0.20
N GLY A 657 1.50 -1.75 1.06
CA GLY A 657 0.33 -2.55 1.48
C GLY A 657 0.70 -3.93 2.03
N ASN A 658 1.84 -4.50 1.63
CA ASN A 658 2.41 -5.69 2.25
C ASN A 658 3.00 -5.43 3.65
N SER A 659 3.13 -4.19 4.09
CA SER A 659 3.58 -3.85 5.45
C SER A 659 2.79 -4.63 6.49
N GLY A 660 3.49 -5.34 7.41
CA GLY A 660 2.90 -6.23 8.43
C GLY A 660 2.52 -7.62 7.92
N SER A 661 2.74 -7.93 6.63
CA SER A 661 2.51 -9.28 6.11
C SER A 661 3.39 -10.29 6.83
N PRO A 662 2.81 -11.42 7.27
CA PRO A 662 3.60 -12.51 7.80
C PRO A 662 4.49 -13.08 6.69
N THR A 663 5.78 -13.18 6.97
CA THR A 663 6.69 -14.00 6.19
C THR A 663 6.73 -15.39 6.82
N LEU A 664 6.37 -16.40 6.03
CA LEU A 664 6.17 -17.77 6.46
C LEU A 664 7.25 -18.68 5.87
N ASN A 665 7.66 -19.71 6.61
CA ASN A 665 8.50 -20.80 6.08
C ASN A 665 7.65 -21.84 5.33
N GLY A 666 8.31 -22.92 4.87
CA GLY A 666 7.64 -24.02 4.16
C GLY A 666 6.52 -24.73 4.93
N ARG A 667 6.49 -24.62 6.26
CA ARG A 667 5.47 -25.18 7.16
C ARG A 667 4.38 -24.19 7.56
N ALA A 668 4.37 -22.98 6.97
CA ALA A 668 3.49 -21.87 7.31
C ALA A 668 3.65 -21.34 8.74
N GLU A 669 4.85 -21.42 9.30
CA GLU A 669 5.21 -20.78 10.57
C GLU A 669 5.72 -19.36 10.29
N LEU A 670 5.36 -18.38 11.14
CA LEU A 670 5.79 -17.00 11.03
C LEU A 670 7.26 -16.90 11.41
N VAL A 671 8.10 -16.53 10.46
CA VAL A 671 9.56 -16.36 10.61
C VAL A 671 10.01 -14.91 10.55
N GLY A 672 9.10 -14.01 10.20
CA GLY A 672 9.36 -12.57 10.16
C GLY A 672 8.15 -11.77 9.73
N LEU A 673 8.29 -10.44 9.78
CA LEU A 673 7.29 -9.49 9.31
C LEU A 673 7.89 -8.64 8.20
N LEU A 674 7.26 -8.64 7.05
CA LEU A 674 7.64 -7.74 5.96
C LEU A 674 7.32 -6.30 6.36
N PHE A 675 8.27 -5.37 6.16
CA PHE A 675 8.03 -3.97 6.48
C PHE A 675 8.60 -2.98 5.44
N ASP A 676 9.58 -3.39 4.63
CA ASP A 676 10.24 -2.51 3.67
C ASP A 676 10.84 -3.29 2.49
N GLY A 677 11.44 -2.58 1.54
CA GLY A 677 12.28 -3.11 0.47
C GLY A 677 13.60 -2.35 0.41
N VAL A 678 14.58 -2.85 -0.33
CA VAL A 678 15.81 -2.11 -0.60
C VAL A 678 15.55 -1.02 -1.64
N TYR A 679 16.37 0.03 -1.64
CA TYR A 679 16.22 1.20 -2.51
C TYR A 679 16.15 0.84 -4.00
N GLU A 680 16.92 -0.15 -4.42
CA GLU A 680 16.96 -0.68 -5.78
C GLU A 680 15.67 -1.42 -6.18
N SER A 681 14.91 -1.91 -5.21
CA SER A 681 13.68 -2.69 -5.46
C SER A 681 12.43 -1.83 -5.65
N ILE A 682 12.49 -0.52 -5.40
CA ILE A 682 11.34 0.38 -5.51
C ILE A 682 10.75 0.36 -6.92
N ILE A 683 11.61 0.33 -7.96
CA ILE A 683 11.17 0.22 -9.36
C ILE A 683 10.43 -1.09 -9.66
N GLY A 684 10.49 -2.04 -8.74
CA GLY A 684 9.78 -3.32 -8.80
C GLY A 684 8.28 -3.18 -9.03
N ASP A 685 7.65 -2.09 -8.66
CA ASP A 685 6.23 -1.83 -9.01
C ASP A 685 5.96 -1.84 -10.52
N TRP A 686 6.97 -1.59 -11.32
CA TRP A 686 6.90 -1.56 -12.78
C TRP A 686 7.57 -2.77 -13.44
N GLY A 687 8.60 -3.33 -12.83
CA GLY A 687 9.32 -4.48 -13.34
C GLY A 687 10.23 -5.10 -12.30
N TYR A 688 10.07 -6.39 -12.03
CA TYR A 688 10.89 -7.14 -11.10
C TYR A 688 12.28 -7.45 -11.69
N ASP A 689 13.33 -7.12 -10.94
CA ASP A 689 14.72 -7.54 -11.29
C ASP A 689 15.24 -8.54 -10.24
N PRO A 690 15.42 -9.83 -10.59
CA PRO A 690 15.87 -10.84 -9.65
C PRO A 690 17.27 -10.58 -9.07
N LYS A 691 18.05 -9.69 -9.67
CA LYS A 691 19.39 -9.33 -9.19
C LYS A 691 19.32 -8.37 -8.00
N THR A 692 18.41 -7.40 -8.05
CA THR A 692 18.37 -6.27 -7.11
C THR A 692 17.12 -6.21 -6.26
N ASN A 693 15.98 -6.79 -6.70
CA ASN A 693 14.78 -6.79 -5.88
C ASN A 693 14.98 -7.61 -4.61
N ARG A 694 14.91 -6.94 -3.46
CA ARG A 694 14.91 -7.56 -2.14
C ARG A 694 13.91 -6.89 -1.23
N SER A 695 13.13 -7.71 -0.55
CA SER A 695 12.24 -7.29 0.53
C SER A 695 12.99 -7.40 1.86
N ILE A 696 12.67 -6.51 2.81
CA ILE A 696 13.27 -6.45 4.14
C ILE A 696 12.24 -6.90 5.17
N GLN A 697 12.60 -7.89 6.00
CA GLN A 697 11.78 -8.43 7.07
C GLN A 697 12.38 -8.14 8.45
N VAL A 698 11.53 -7.88 9.43
CA VAL A 698 11.90 -8.03 10.84
C VAL A 698 11.99 -9.54 11.12
N ASP A 699 13.13 -10.01 11.63
CA ASP A 699 13.29 -11.41 12.01
C ASP A 699 12.46 -11.75 13.25
N SER A 700 11.74 -12.86 13.24
CA SER A 700 10.93 -13.29 14.38
C SER A 700 11.76 -13.46 15.67
N ARG A 701 13.03 -13.84 15.53
CA ARG A 701 13.96 -13.99 16.67
C ARG A 701 14.26 -12.63 17.33
N TYR A 702 14.42 -11.55 16.54
CA TYR A 702 14.60 -10.22 17.10
C TYR A 702 13.33 -9.72 17.81
N MET A 703 12.18 -9.92 17.18
CA MET A 703 10.90 -9.58 17.80
C MET A 703 10.74 -10.28 19.15
N LEU A 704 10.93 -11.60 19.21
CA LEU A 704 10.85 -12.39 20.43
C LEU A 704 11.94 -12.02 21.44
N TRP A 705 13.15 -11.67 20.98
CA TRP A 705 14.26 -11.23 21.83
C TRP A 705 13.93 -9.92 22.55
N VAL A 706 13.40 -8.92 21.83
CA VAL A 706 12.95 -7.64 22.40
C VAL A 706 11.86 -7.89 23.44
N MET A 707 10.84 -8.67 23.08
CA MET A 707 9.71 -8.98 23.96
C MET A 707 10.17 -9.72 25.24
N LYS A 708 11.12 -10.67 25.11
CA LYS A 708 11.57 -11.51 26.23
C LYS A 708 12.58 -10.82 27.14
N TYR A 709 13.62 -10.22 26.54
CA TYR A 709 14.76 -9.75 27.34
C TYR A 709 14.69 -8.26 27.66
N LEU A 710 14.07 -7.44 26.82
CA LEU A 710 13.98 -6.01 27.04
C LEU A 710 12.65 -5.61 27.69
N ASP A 711 11.53 -5.91 27.07
CA ASP A 711 10.22 -5.40 27.49
C ASP A 711 9.47 -6.34 28.46
N LYS A 712 9.99 -7.55 28.72
CA LYS A 712 9.41 -8.55 29.64
C LYS A 712 7.94 -8.84 29.35
N ALA A 713 7.59 -8.99 28.08
CA ALA A 713 6.22 -9.24 27.61
C ALA A 713 5.81 -10.73 27.75
N ASP A 714 6.12 -11.34 28.89
CA ASP A 714 5.92 -12.80 29.12
C ASP A 714 4.48 -13.22 28.87
N ARG A 715 3.47 -12.42 29.28
CA ARG A 715 2.06 -12.69 29.01
C ARG A 715 1.77 -12.95 27.52
N LEU A 716 2.35 -12.14 26.65
CA LEU A 716 2.12 -12.26 25.20
C LEU A 716 2.92 -13.43 24.61
N LEU A 717 4.12 -13.69 25.13
CA LEU A 717 4.92 -14.86 24.74
C LEU A 717 4.24 -16.18 25.14
N ASP A 718 3.63 -16.24 26.33
CA ASP A 718 2.89 -17.40 26.81
C ASP A 718 1.56 -17.61 26.06
N GLU A 719 0.99 -16.52 25.50
CA GLU A 719 -0.25 -16.58 24.71
C GLU A 719 -0.01 -17.12 23.30
N MET A 720 1.16 -16.85 22.72
CA MET A 720 1.53 -17.30 21.39
C MET A 720 2.04 -18.75 21.40
N GLU A 721 1.81 -19.47 20.29
CA GLU A 721 2.40 -20.81 20.09
C GLU A 721 3.79 -20.65 19.44
N LEU A 722 4.85 -20.72 20.28
CA LEU A 722 6.24 -20.61 19.84
C LEU A 722 6.80 -21.95 19.39
N VAL A 723 7.52 -21.97 18.26
CA VAL A 723 8.17 -23.16 17.68
C VAL A 723 9.68 -22.98 17.73
N TYR A 724 10.38 -23.93 18.37
CA TYR A 724 11.84 -23.94 18.57
C TYR A 724 12.59 -24.95 17.69
N GLU A 725 11.88 -25.80 16.93
CA GLU A 725 12.45 -26.91 16.13
C GLU A 725 12.35 -26.68 14.62
#